data_43ac7ae21de9da86ed4f5fdf8c6d6fbe
#
_entry.id   43ac7ae21de9da86ed4f5fdf8c6d6fbe
#
_cell.length_a   1.000
_cell.length_b   1.000
_cell.length_c   1.000
_cell.angle_alpha   90.00
_cell.angle_beta   90.00
_cell.angle_gamma   90.00
#
_symmetry.space_group_name_H-M   'P 1'
#
loop_
_entity.id
_entity.type
_entity.pdbx_description
1 polymer ?
#
loop_
_entity_poly.entity_id
_entity_poly.type
_entity_poly.pdbx_seq_one_letter_code
_entity_poly.pdbx_strand_id
1 'polypeptide(L)'
;MAFFFKYMLHHSRLFLMVACIVFMLGTSQAAHAEDIDVAREQFKTGQYQKCLELTRKAIEDSTYRSRRHLWILMIESLMALGQYDEAAKEVDLALLRYPMSSRLLKLGHKAHQYCGQTERASEMLKKIYRYGGSFKIEFWDPPDLVALGETLLLLGSEPRIILEQLFNRALRIDPDCREAYLAAAALALDKQDYDLAASQYRKALERFGDDPDMHCGLAKAFYHSDRHLMIKSLDAAIFINPNHVPSLLLLAEHQIDCEDYASAGKLLDKAVAVNPWHSETWALRAVISHLGNDPNAVKSCRTNALKFWPKNPIVDYLIGRKLSQKYRFAEGAAYQRQALQFDPKYLSAKIQLTEDLLRLGDETKGWTLAEEVYKADQYNVLAYNLVNLRDNMSKFKTLNEDGFIIRMDELEEAVYGKRVLELLQQAKSQLCQKYGYELNDSVTLELFPNQQDFAVRTFGMPGGDGFLGVCFGNVITANSPRASRAINWEATLWHEFCHVVTLNLTHNKMPRWLSEGISVYEEIQRNPAWGQHMNSEYRKMILGGELVPISRLSSAFLSPPTPMHLQFAYYESSLVVEFLVDKFGLESLKDILADLAEGEEINAVISRRMAPIEKIEKQFEAFARKQAEDLAKNVDWAEPEKGQVDFSDPEALTDWLQKHPNSFWALTLRANHLLEEENWEQVQILLKKLLSLYPNYTDEGNAYSLLAQIYRKLDETEQERLMLSKLAAVSANAVEAYGRLMEIGMEQKDWPAILENGNKYMAVYPMLGTVHLQMGRANEELGHNEQAIDSYRRLLLLDPADPADINYRLAKLFQDQDPGTAKRYVLEALADAPRFRQAHRLLLKIISDTRSDSSSSESTPNNQDDLSATQEDAP
;
A
#
# COMPACT_ATOMS: atom_id res chain seq x y z
N MET A 1 6.50 74.36 61.94
CA MET A 1 5.78 73.11 61.94
C MET A 1 4.57 73.04 61.04
N ALA A 2 3.77 74.10 60.92
CA ALA A 2 2.56 73.97 60.05
C ALA A 2 2.79 73.91 58.52
N PHE A 3 3.92 74.35 58.00
CA PHE A 3 4.28 74.29 56.58
C PHE A 3 4.82 72.94 56.16
N PHE A 4 5.48 72.27 57.09
CA PHE A 4 6.01 70.88 56.84
C PHE A 4 4.88 69.83 56.80
N PHE A 5 3.85 69.99 57.60
CA PHE A 5 2.69 69.08 57.66
C PHE A 5 1.82 69.20 56.39
N LYS A 6 1.70 70.41 55.83
CA LYS A 6 0.95 70.63 54.57
C LYS A 6 1.65 70.04 53.36
N TYR A 7 2.97 70.08 53.33
CA TYR A 7 3.79 69.45 52.25
C TYR A 7 3.75 67.91 52.29
N MET A 8 3.82 67.29 53.47
CA MET A 8 3.70 65.86 53.64
C MET A 8 2.29 65.32 53.26
N LEU A 9 1.24 66.02 53.59
CA LEU A 9 -0.14 65.71 53.26
C LEU A 9 -0.42 65.78 51.73
N HIS A 10 0.24 66.72 51.04
CA HIS A 10 0.08 66.83 49.59
C HIS A 10 0.81 65.74 48.82
N HIS A 11 2.02 65.39 49.24
CA HIS A 11 2.79 64.28 48.63
C HIS A 11 2.21 62.89 49.00
N SER A 12 1.65 62.70 50.17
CA SER A 12 0.95 61.42 50.47
C SER A 12 -0.33 61.24 49.68
N ARG A 13 -1.09 62.33 49.44
CA ARG A 13 -2.27 62.24 48.55
C ARG A 13 -1.91 62.00 47.09
N LEU A 14 -0.79 62.60 46.59
CA LEU A 14 -0.30 62.38 45.24
C LEU A 14 0.20 60.95 45.07
N PHE A 15 0.91 60.43 46.11
CA PHE A 15 1.42 59.03 46.10
C PHE A 15 0.27 58.00 46.20
N LEU A 16 -0.77 58.28 47.01
CA LEU A 16 -1.98 57.44 47.05
C LEU A 16 -2.74 57.50 45.73
N MET A 17 -2.84 58.66 45.09
CA MET A 17 -3.51 58.83 43.84
C MET A 17 -2.76 58.12 42.69
N VAL A 18 -1.43 58.21 42.66
CA VAL A 18 -0.57 57.49 41.73
C VAL A 18 -0.63 55.97 42.02
N ALA A 19 -0.59 55.57 43.29
CA ALA A 19 -0.73 54.13 43.67
C ALA A 19 -2.11 53.56 43.30
N CYS A 20 -3.18 54.34 43.49
CA CYS A 20 -4.54 53.95 43.08
C CYS A 20 -4.67 53.89 41.57
N ILE A 21 -4.04 54.82 40.81
CA ILE A 21 -4.03 54.79 39.34
C ILE A 21 -3.22 53.59 38.86
N VAL A 22 -2.05 53.28 39.43
CA VAL A 22 -1.24 52.10 39.11
C VAL A 22 -1.98 50.80 39.47
N PHE A 23 -2.68 50.80 40.62
CA PHE A 23 -3.49 49.64 41.04
C PHE A 23 -4.75 49.48 40.11
N MET A 24 -5.43 50.55 39.74
CA MET A 24 -6.52 50.48 38.79
C MET A 24 -6.05 50.11 37.39
N LEU A 25 -4.91 50.58 36.93
CA LEU A 25 -4.29 50.18 35.67
C LEU A 25 -3.85 48.71 35.71
N GLY A 26 -3.29 48.23 36.83
CA GLY A 26 -2.86 46.87 37.03
C GLY A 26 -4.04 45.90 37.11
N THR A 27 -5.10 46.24 37.85
CA THR A 27 -6.36 45.44 37.86
C THR A 27 -7.09 45.44 36.54
N SER A 28 -7.10 46.57 35.84
CA SER A 28 -7.62 46.66 34.48
C SER A 28 -6.81 45.77 33.51
N GLN A 29 -5.48 45.74 33.59
CA GLN A 29 -4.65 44.86 32.74
C GLN A 29 -4.84 43.38 33.06
N ALA A 30 -5.00 42.98 34.31
CA ALA A 30 -5.22 41.59 34.71
C ALA A 30 -6.62 41.07 34.28
N ALA A 31 -7.67 41.86 34.49
CA ALA A 31 -9.02 41.56 34.01
C ALA A 31 -9.11 41.49 32.48
N HIS A 32 -8.21 42.16 31.79
CA HIS A 32 -8.16 42.26 30.34
C HIS A 32 -7.38 41.13 29.67
N ALA A 33 -6.42 40.53 30.36
CA ALA A 33 -5.76 39.31 29.91
C ALA A 33 -6.74 38.13 29.98
N GLU A 34 -7.54 38.06 31.02
CA GLU A 34 -8.58 37.06 31.27
C GLU A 34 -9.63 36.98 30.14
N ASP A 35 -10.12 38.12 29.63
CA ASP A 35 -11.09 38.13 28.53
C ASP A 35 -10.54 37.59 27.19
N ILE A 36 -9.26 37.83 26.89
CA ILE A 36 -8.61 37.31 25.67
C ILE A 36 -8.39 35.81 25.78
N ASP A 37 -7.94 35.32 26.94
CA ASP A 37 -7.71 33.93 27.19
C ASP A 37 -9.01 33.13 27.20
N VAL A 38 -10.12 33.72 27.70
CA VAL A 38 -11.47 33.15 27.58
C VAL A 38 -11.90 33.05 26.12
N ALA A 39 -11.71 34.10 25.30
CA ALA A 39 -12.06 34.06 23.89
C ALA A 39 -11.24 33.01 23.13
N ARG A 40 -9.95 32.85 23.44
CA ARG A 40 -9.04 31.87 22.87
C ARG A 40 -9.46 30.46 23.25
N GLU A 41 -9.87 30.23 24.50
CA GLU A 41 -10.38 28.93 24.96
C GLU A 41 -11.72 28.56 24.29
N GLN A 42 -12.64 29.57 24.09
CA GLN A 42 -13.86 29.34 23.34
C GLN A 42 -13.58 28.94 21.89
N PHE A 43 -12.57 29.53 21.23
CA PHE A 43 -12.15 29.14 19.90
C PHE A 43 -11.59 27.71 19.86
N LYS A 44 -10.66 27.40 20.76
CA LYS A 44 -10.00 26.09 20.87
C LYS A 44 -11.02 24.96 21.10
N THR A 45 -12.04 25.20 21.93
CA THR A 45 -13.08 24.21 22.25
C THR A 45 -14.25 24.20 21.24
N GLY A 46 -14.14 24.94 20.12
CA GLY A 46 -15.13 24.95 19.03
C GLY A 46 -16.38 25.79 19.29
N GLN A 47 -16.36 26.64 20.31
CA GLN A 47 -17.46 27.59 20.59
C GLN A 47 -17.27 28.87 19.77
N TYR A 48 -17.15 28.73 18.43
CA TYR A 48 -16.77 29.82 17.53
C TYR A 48 -17.72 31.03 17.58
N GLN A 49 -19.02 30.78 17.75
CA GLN A 49 -20.03 31.86 17.88
C GLN A 49 -19.81 32.68 19.16
N LYS A 50 -19.50 32.00 20.29
CA LYS A 50 -19.20 32.68 21.54
C LYS A 50 -17.88 33.48 21.46
N CYS A 51 -16.85 32.90 20.85
CA CYS A 51 -15.60 33.59 20.59
C CYS A 51 -15.84 34.86 19.75
N LEU A 52 -16.66 34.77 18.69
CA LEU A 52 -17.04 35.91 17.84
C LEU A 52 -17.72 36.99 18.63
N GLU A 53 -18.71 36.68 19.49
CA GLU A 53 -19.43 37.62 20.33
C GLU A 53 -18.51 38.33 21.33
N LEU A 54 -17.62 37.57 22.01
CA LEU A 54 -16.62 38.10 22.94
C LEU A 54 -15.63 39.05 22.25
N THR A 55 -15.10 38.66 21.11
CA THR A 55 -14.11 39.44 20.36
C THR A 55 -14.73 40.70 19.77
N ARG A 56 -15.98 40.68 19.24
CA ARG A 56 -16.70 41.85 18.76
C ARG A 56 -16.90 42.86 19.89
N LYS A 57 -17.47 42.41 21.02
CA LYS A 57 -17.66 43.26 22.19
C LYS A 57 -16.38 43.92 22.67
N ALA A 58 -15.27 43.14 22.71
CA ALA A 58 -13.99 43.64 23.11
C ALA A 58 -13.40 44.65 22.11
N ILE A 59 -13.60 44.53 20.81
CA ILE A 59 -13.15 45.46 19.79
C ILE A 59 -13.93 46.78 19.79
N GLU A 60 -15.19 46.76 20.17
CA GLU A 60 -16.03 47.96 20.33
C GLU A 60 -15.56 48.85 21.46
N ASP A 61 -15.01 48.29 22.54
CA ASP A 61 -14.40 49.02 23.64
C ASP A 61 -13.07 49.68 23.17
N SER A 62 -13.01 51.01 23.31
CA SER A 62 -11.84 51.81 22.86
C SER A 62 -10.52 51.38 23.48
N THR A 63 -10.52 50.78 24.68
CA THR A 63 -9.41 50.27 25.43
C THR A 63 -8.79 49.02 24.77
N TYR A 64 -9.60 48.18 24.11
CA TYR A 64 -9.21 46.91 23.49
C TYR A 64 -8.97 46.99 21.98
N ARG A 65 -9.51 48.03 21.35
CA ARG A 65 -9.47 48.24 19.92
C ARG A 65 -8.04 48.24 19.33
N SER A 66 -7.03 48.44 20.19
CA SER A 66 -5.62 48.38 19.83
C SER A 66 -4.99 46.98 19.88
N ARG A 67 -5.73 45.92 20.20
CA ARG A 67 -5.21 44.55 20.34
C ARG A 67 -5.41 43.73 19.08
N ARG A 68 -4.36 43.56 18.30
CA ARG A 68 -4.33 42.82 17.06
C ARG A 68 -4.87 41.38 17.18
N HIS A 69 -4.59 40.69 18.29
CA HIS A 69 -5.00 39.30 18.53
C HIS A 69 -6.54 39.13 18.55
N LEU A 70 -7.30 40.12 19.01
CA LEU A 70 -8.76 40.05 18.99
C LEU A 70 -9.31 40.08 17.56
N TRP A 71 -8.73 40.91 16.69
CA TRP A 71 -9.09 40.93 15.28
C TRP A 71 -8.80 39.60 14.60
N ILE A 72 -7.65 39.01 14.90
CA ILE A 72 -7.30 37.70 14.34
C ILE A 72 -8.28 36.63 14.76
N LEU A 73 -8.60 36.50 16.08
CA LEU A 73 -9.56 35.51 16.59
C LEU A 73 -10.98 35.74 16.04
N MET A 74 -11.39 37.01 15.89
CA MET A 74 -12.68 37.34 15.29
C MET A 74 -12.76 36.86 13.84
N ILE A 75 -11.76 37.17 13.03
CA ILE A 75 -11.72 36.79 11.62
C ILE A 75 -11.62 35.27 11.48
N GLU A 76 -10.80 34.58 12.29
CA GLU A 76 -10.69 33.13 12.32
C GLU A 76 -12.04 32.50 12.69
N SER A 77 -12.78 33.05 13.65
CA SER A 77 -14.11 32.57 14.01
C SER A 77 -15.14 32.75 12.87
N LEU A 78 -15.10 33.88 12.18
CA LEU A 78 -15.92 34.11 10.99
C LEU A 78 -15.63 33.12 9.88
N MET A 79 -14.34 32.84 9.63
CA MET A 79 -13.91 31.84 8.66
C MET A 79 -14.37 30.44 9.05
N ALA A 80 -14.26 30.07 10.33
CA ALA A 80 -14.69 28.76 10.83
C ALA A 80 -16.22 28.59 10.70
N LEU A 81 -17.00 29.66 10.86
CA LEU A 81 -18.46 29.68 10.71
C LEU A 81 -18.94 29.83 9.26
N GLY A 82 -18.05 29.99 8.29
CA GLY A 82 -18.37 30.17 6.87
C GLY A 82 -18.94 31.57 6.54
N GLN A 83 -18.74 32.56 7.41
CA GLN A 83 -19.15 33.95 7.20
C GLN A 83 -18.05 34.71 6.41
N TYR A 84 -17.74 34.22 5.21
CA TYR A 84 -16.56 34.65 4.44
C TYR A 84 -16.60 36.12 3.99
N ASP A 85 -17.79 36.62 3.58
CA ASP A 85 -17.97 38.03 3.18
C ASP A 85 -17.73 39.00 4.35
N GLU A 86 -18.13 38.61 5.55
CA GLU A 86 -17.90 39.40 6.75
C GLU A 86 -16.42 39.32 7.17
N ALA A 87 -15.81 38.13 7.12
CA ALA A 87 -14.39 37.95 7.39
C ALA A 87 -13.51 38.82 6.47
N ALA A 88 -13.86 38.91 5.18
CA ALA A 88 -13.15 39.77 4.22
C ALA A 88 -13.27 41.26 4.56
N LYS A 89 -14.46 41.74 5.01
CA LYS A 89 -14.67 43.10 5.44
C LYS A 89 -13.89 43.43 6.72
N GLU A 90 -13.98 42.55 7.71
CA GLU A 90 -13.29 42.74 9.00
C GLU A 90 -11.77 42.72 8.85
N VAL A 91 -11.23 41.87 7.98
CA VAL A 91 -9.77 41.88 7.72
C VAL A 91 -9.32 43.18 7.07
N ASP A 92 -10.12 43.77 6.15
CA ASP A 92 -9.82 45.06 5.55
C ASP A 92 -9.79 46.18 6.59
N LEU A 93 -10.76 46.20 7.52
CA LEU A 93 -10.80 47.14 8.62
C LEU A 93 -9.59 46.93 9.57
N ALA A 94 -9.25 45.71 9.90
CA ALA A 94 -8.07 45.42 10.71
C ALA A 94 -6.78 45.88 10.06
N LEU A 95 -6.65 45.74 8.73
CA LEU A 95 -5.46 46.14 7.95
C LEU A 95 -5.31 47.65 7.83
N LEU A 96 -6.40 48.47 7.98
CA LEU A 96 -6.26 49.91 8.11
C LEU A 96 -5.47 50.31 9.37
N ARG A 97 -5.56 49.50 10.41
CA ARG A 97 -4.88 49.73 11.70
C ARG A 97 -3.54 49.02 11.81
N TYR A 98 -3.43 47.80 11.21
CA TYR A 98 -2.25 46.97 11.25
C TYR A 98 -1.79 46.60 9.83
N PRO A 99 -1.39 47.59 9.01
CA PRO A 99 -1.16 47.36 7.56
C PRO A 99 0.00 46.39 7.27
N MET A 100 0.87 46.18 8.27
CA MET A 100 2.10 45.40 8.12
C MET A 100 2.01 44.02 8.83
N SER A 101 0.87 43.66 9.42
CA SER A 101 0.70 42.35 10.04
C SER A 101 0.61 41.26 8.98
N SER A 102 1.63 40.40 8.91
CA SER A 102 1.65 39.25 7.99
C SER A 102 0.51 38.26 8.28
N ARG A 103 0.17 38.06 9.53
CA ARG A 103 -0.99 37.19 9.92
C ARG A 103 -2.31 37.72 9.36
N LEU A 104 -2.59 39.03 9.51
CA LEU A 104 -3.82 39.62 8.95
C LEU A 104 -3.83 39.61 7.43
N LEU A 105 -2.69 39.87 6.79
CA LEU A 105 -2.57 39.80 5.34
C LEU A 105 -2.79 38.36 4.83
N LYS A 106 -2.26 37.35 5.54
CA LYS A 106 -2.50 35.93 5.21
C LYS A 106 -3.96 35.56 5.39
N LEU A 107 -4.62 35.97 6.49
CA LEU A 107 -6.05 35.78 6.69
C LEU A 107 -6.85 36.52 5.61
N GLY A 108 -6.44 37.74 5.23
CA GLY A 108 -7.05 38.51 4.15
C GLY A 108 -6.93 37.80 2.80
N HIS A 109 -5.78 37.21 2.48
CA HIS A 109 -5.63 36.35 1.30
C HIS A 109 -6.68 35.24 1.29
N LYS A 110 -6.79 34.48 2.39
CA LYS A 110 -7.74 33.38 2.51
C LYS A 110 -9.20 33.87 2.44
N ALA A 111 -9.56 34.92 3.18
CA ALA A 111 -10.93 35.44 3.19
C ALA A 111 -11.35 35.95 1.81
N HIS A 112 -10.56 36.76 1.13
CA HIS A 112 -10.84 37.24 -0.23
C HIS A 112 -10.88 36.11 -1.27
N GLN A 113 -10.04 35.11 -1.11
CA GLN A 113 -10.05 33.92 -1.98
C GLN A 113 -11.41 33.18 -1.88
N TYR A 114 -11.92 32.98 -0.64
CA TYR A 114 -13.23 32.39 -0.41
C TYR A 114 -14.42 33.31 -0.77
N CYS A 115 -14.17 34.58 -1.14
CA CYS A 115 -15.17 35.47 -1.73
C CYS A 115 -15.02 35.59 -3.25
N GLY A 116 -14.19 34.78 -3.88
CA GLY A 116 -13.91 34.82 -5.33
C GLY A 116 -13.13 36.08 -5.78
N GLN A 117 -12.60 36.87 -4.84
CA GLN A 117 -11.85 38.11 -5.11
C GLN A 117 -10.36 37.81 -5.32
N THR A 118 -10.06 37.02 -6.34
CA THR A 118 -8.71 36.48 -6.62
C THR A 118 -7.61 37.55 -6.76
N GLU A 119 -7.91 38.69 -7.38
CA GLU A 119 -6.95 39.81 -7.53
C GLU A 119 -6.58 40.38 -6.16
N ARG A 120 -7.58 40.64 -5.32
CA ARG A 120 -7.38 41.19 -3.97
C ARG A 120 -6.66 40.18 -3.06
N ALA A 121 -7.02 38.91 -3.14
CA ALA A 121 -6.32 37.83 -2.45
C ALA A 121 -4.82 37.78 -2.86
N SER A 122 -4.52 37.86 -4.15
CA SER A 122 -3.13 37.89 -4.65
C SER A 122 -2.37 39.14 -4.21
N GLU A 123 -3.05 40.29 -4.13
CA GLU A 123 -2.44 41.56 -3.66
C GLU A 123 -1.98 41.44 -2.20
N MET A 124 -2.74 40.73 -1.34
CA MET A 124 -2.33 40.50 0.05
C MET A 124 -1.02 39.74 0.14
N LEU A 125 -0.83 38.64 -0.64
CA LEU A 125 0.43 37.89 -0.68
C LEU A 125 1.58 38.76 -1.20
N LYS A 126 1.36 39.57 -2.23
CA LYS A 126 2.38 40.48 -2.77
C LYS A 126 2.79 41.54 -1.74
N LYS A 127 1.87 41.99 -0.86
CA LYS A 127 2.20 42.90 0.24
C LYS A 127 3.11 42.23 1.27
N ILE A 128 2.80 40.99 1.69
CA ILE A 128 3.67 40.26 2.63
C ILE A 128 5.07 40.08 2.03
N TYR A 129 5.17 39.66 0.77
CA TYR A 129 6.45 39.50 0.09
C TYR A 129 7.29 40.78 0.07
N ARG A 130 6.66 41.90 -0.27
CA ARG A 130 7.33 43.23 -0.27
C ARG A 130 7.81 43.63 1.12
N TYR A 131 7.00 43.40 2.16
CA TYR A 131 7.39 43.72 3.53
C TYR A 131 8.53 42.83 4.01
N GLY A 132 8.51 41.54 3.71
CA GLY A 132 9.61 40.61 4.03
C GLY A 132 10.97 41.03 3.49
N GLY A 133 11.01 41.62 2.26
CA GLY A 133 12.24 42.16 1.66
C GLY A 133 12.66 43.54 2.15
N SER A 134 11.74 44.30 2.77
CA SER A 134 12.01 45.73 3.14
C SER A 134 12.41 45.91 4.62
N PHE A 135 12.14 44.97 5.48
CA PHE A 135 12.41 45.03 6.91
C PHE A 135 13.45 44.02 7.33
N LYS A 136 14.30 44.39 8.31
CA LYS A 136 15.18 43.44 8.96
C LYS A 136 14.31 42.43 9.70
N ILE A 137 14.42 41.18 9.30
CA ILE A 137 13.67 40.03 9.87
C ILE A 137 13.84 39.91 11.40
N GLU A 138 14.88 40.52 11.94
CA GLU A 138 15.18 40.56 13.39
C GLU A 138 14.11 41.21 14.25
N PHE A 139 13.27 42.04 13.69
CA PHE A 139 12.22 42.82 14.41
C PHE A 139 10.81 42.21 14.27
N TRP A 140 10.65 41.03 13.63
CA TRP A 140 9.37 40.44 13.44
C TRP A 140 8.94 39.59 14.66
N ASP A 141 7.66 39.73 15.02
CA ASP A 141 6.97 38.86 15.97
C ASP A 141 6.98 37.41 15.47
N PRO A 142 7.27 36.39 16.31
CA PRO A 142 7.39 35.01 15.88
C PRO A 142 6.23 34.49 15.02
N PRO A 143 4.93 34.69 15.36
CA PRO A 143 3.83 34.31 14.50
C PRO A 143 3.77 35.06 13.14
N ASP A 144 4.23 36.30 13.07
CA ASP A 144 4.33 37.04 11.80
C ASP A 144 5.49 36.50 10.91
N LEU A 145 6.60 36.03 11.52
CA LEU A 145 7.66 35.32 10.79
C LEU A 145 7.13 34.02 10.17
N VAL A 146 6.31 33.27 10.90
CA VAL A 146 5.67 32.06 10.40
C VAL A 146 4.75 32.39 9.23
N ALA A 147 3.88 33.38 9.36
CA ALA A 147 2.97 33.80 8.30
C ALA A 147 3.70 34.28 7.04
N LEU A 148 4.87 34.94 7.20
CA LEU A 148 5.77 35.24 6.10
C LEU A 148 6.28 33.98 5.43
N GLY A 149 6.79 33.03 6.19
CA GLY A 149 7.31 31.76 5.67
C GLY A 149 6.28 30.97 4.88
N GLU A 150 5.08 30.81 5.42
CA GLU A 150 3.98 30.14 4.71
C GLU A 150 3.60 30.88 3.41
N THR A 151 3.63 32.21 3.41
CA THR A 151 3.39 33.01 2.19
C THR A 151 4.48 32.80 1.15
N LEU A 152 5.74 32.74 1.57
CA LEU A 152 6.87 32.49 0.67
C LEU A 152 6.81 31.08 0.07
N LEU A 153 6.36 30.07 0.84
CA LEU A 153 6.09 28.72 0.32
C LEU A 153 5.01 28.72 -0.77
N LEU A 154 3.90 29.46 -0.56
CA LEU A 154 2.85 29.63 -1.57
C LEU A 154 3.36 30.31 -2.85
N LEU A 155 4.41 31.11 -2.75
CA LEU A 155 5.06 31.81 -3.87
C LEU A 155 6.22 31.00 -4.49
N GLY A 156 6.45 29.77 -4.04
CA GLY A 156 7.43 28.84 -4.59
C GLY A 156 8.86 29.01 -4.04
N SER A 157 9.01 29.58 -2.85
CA SER A 157 10.31 29.67 -2.17
C SER A 157 10.76 28.29 -1.68
N GLU A 158 12.08 28.10 -1.57
CA GLU A 158 12.69 26.84 -1.17
C GLU A 158 12.29 26.42 0.26
N PRO A 159 11.65 25.25 0.46
CA PRO A 159 11.12 24.78 1.74
C PRO A 159 12.17 24.72 2.86
N ARG A 160 13.39 24.27 2.54
CA ARG A 160 14.49 24.17 3.51
C ARG A 160 14.88 25.54 4.06
N ILE A 161 15.00 26.55 3.19
CA ILE A 161 15.33 27.90 3.61
C ILE A 161 14.24 28.46 4.52
N ILE A 162 12.97 28.25 4.19
CA ILE A 162 11.84 28.71 5.00
C ILE A 162 11.86 28.05 6.38
N LEU A 163 12.05 26.74 6.42
CA LEU A 163 12.13 25.99 7.68
C LEU A 163 13.26 26.52 8.58
N GLU A 164 14.48 26.65 8.02
CA GLU A 164 15.68 27.02 8.79
C GLU A 164 15.68 28.51 9.20
N GLN A 165 15.32 29.40 8.27
CA GLN A 165 15.48 30.85 8.45
C GLN A 165 14.25 31.56 9.06
N LEU A 166 13.06 30.93 8.97
CA LEU A 166 11.84 31.53 9.47
C LEU A 166 11.19 30.69 10.58
N PHE A 167 10.83 29.42 10.35
CA PHE A 167 10.11 28.63 11.35
C PHE A 167 11.00 28.28 12.56
N ASN A 168 12.19 27.75 12.32
CA ASN A 168 13.15 27.47 13.41
C ASN A 168 13.65 28.74 14.09
N ARG A 169 13.67 29.88 13.38
CA ARG A 169 13.97 31.16 14.00
C ARG A 169 12.85 31.64 14.90
N ALA A 170 11.59 31.52 14.49
CA ALA A 170 10.45 31.83 15.35
C ALA A 170 10.52 31.04 16.67
N LEU A 171 10.86 29.72 16.61
CA LEU A 171 11.05 28.87 17.79
C LEU A 171 12.26 29.28 18.65
N ARG A 172 13.32 29.85 18.05
CA ARG A 172 14.46 30.38 18.85
C ARG A 172 14.11 31.70 19.59
N ILE A 173 13.22 32.50 19.02
CA ILE A 173 12.75 33.75 19.65
C ILE A 173 11.70 33.43 20.72
N ASP A 174 10.74 32.59 20.40
CA ASP A 174 9.69 32.12 21.28
C ASP A 174 9.54 30.61 21.18
N PRO A 175 10.09 29.83 22.14
CA PRO A 175 9.97 28.38 22.17
C PRO A 175 8.52 27.86 22.29
N ASP A 176 7.56 28.71 22.65
CA ASP A 176 6.16 28.41 22.77
C ASP A 176 5.32 28.99 21.59
N CYS A 177 5.97 29.34 20.48
CA CYS A 177 5.30 29.75 19.25
C CYS A 177 4.56 28.58 18.61
N ARG A 178 3.28 28.42 18.93
CA ARG A 178 2.38 27.39 18.43
C ARG A 178 2.37 27.29 16.89
N GLU A 179 2.28 28.44 16.24
CA GLU A 179 2.21 28.55 14.78
C GLU A 179 3.43 27.97 14.09
N ALA A 180 4.60 28.07 14.71
CA ALA A 180 5.85 27.57 14.12
C ALA A 180 5.90 26.03 14.13
N TYR A 181 5.43 25.39 15.21
CA TYR A 181 5.30 23.93 15.23
C TYR A 181 4.31 23.42 14.19
N LEU A 182 3.13 24.05 14.10
CA LEU A 182 2.13 23.69 13.10
C LEU A 182 2.64 23.85 11.67
N ALA A 183 3.29 24.98 11.37
CA ALA A 183 3.79 25.27 10.02
C ALA A 183 4.91 24.31 9.61
N ALA A 184 5.83 23.98 10.53
CA ALA A 184 6.93 23.03 10.25
C ALA A 184 6.39 21.62 9.98
N ALA A 185 5.45 21.15 10.80
CA ALA A 185 4.84 19.85 10.63
C ALA A 185 3.91 19.78 9.40
N ALA A 186 3.16 20.84 9.12
CA ALA A 186 2.34 20.95 7.91
C ALA A 186 3.19 20.97 6.63
N LEU A 187 4.38 21.59 6.67
CA LEU A 187 5.33 21.57 5.56
C LEU A 187 5.81 20.13 5.27
N ALA A 188 6.11 19.34 6.30
CA ALA A 188 6.49 17.94 6.12
C ALA A 188 5.34 17.12 5.49
N LEU A 189 4.09 17.33 5.92
CA LEU A 189 2.91 16.72 5.28
C LEU A 189 2.75 17.13 3.81
N ASP A 190 2.97 18.40 3.48
CA ASP A 190 2.90 18.90 2.11
C ASP A 190 3.94 18.24 1.19
N LYS A 191 5.12 17.93 1.73
CA LYS A 191 6.18 17.22 1.01
C LYS A 191 6.02 15.68 1.04
N GLN A 192 4.99 15.19 1.71
CA GLN A 192 4.68 13.75 1.89
C GLN A 192 5.75 13.00 2.72
N ASP A 193 6.49 13.73 3.56
CA ASP A 193 7.39 13.18 4.57
C ASP A 193 6.58 12.91 5.86
N TYR A 194 5.86 11.80 5.86
CA TYR A 194 4.92 11.46 6.94
C TYR A 194 5.64 11.16 8.27
N ASP A 195 6.83 10.57 8.23
CA ASP A 195 7.62 10.27 9.43
C ASP A 195 8.11 11.54 10.11
N LEU A 196 8.65 12.49 9.32
CA LEU A 196 9.04 13.79 9.82
C LEU A 196 7.84 14.55 10.37
N ALA A 197 6.70 14.53 9.67
CA ALA A 197 5.48 15.17 10.13
C ALA A 197 5.01 14.61 11.48
N ALA A 198 4.95 13.27 11.62
CA ALA A 198 4.58 12.61 12.87
C ALA A 198 5.53 12.98 14.03
N SER A 199 6.83 13.03 13.76
CA SER A 199 7.85 13.44 14.73
C SER A 199 7.63 14.90 15.20
N GLN A 200 7.38 15.82 14.27
CA GLN A 200 7.15 17.22 14.57
C GLN A 200 5.85 17.44 15.37
N TYR A 201 4.75 16.78 14.98
CA TYR A 201 3.48 16.86 15.73
C TYR A 201 3.59 16.26 17.13
N ARG A 202 4.31 15.14 17.32
CA ARG A 202 4.57 14.58 18.67
C ARG A 202 5.33 15.57 19.57
N LYS A 203 6.37 16.20 19.04
CA LYS A 203 7.10 17.27 19.72
C LYS A 203 6.20 18.45 20.11
N ALA A 204 5.32 18.85 19.19
CA ALA A 204 4.37 19.93 19.45
C ALA A 204 3.39 19.56 20.58
N LEU A 205 2.88 18.33 20.58
CA LEU A 205 1.94 17.82 21.59
C LEU A 205 2.55 17.66 22.99
N GLU A 206 3.87 17.54 23.12
CA GLU A 206 4.55 17.62 24.44
C GLU A 206 4.33 18.99 25.12
N ARG A 207 4.13 20.05 24.33
CA ARG A 207 3.88 21.43 24.83
C ARG A 207 2.41 21.82 24.79
N PHE A 208 1.70 21.37 23.77
CA PHE A 208 0.31 21.75 23.45
C PHE A 208 -0.58 20.49 23.39
N GLY A 209 -0.58 19.71 24.50
CA GLY A 209 -1.28 18.43 24.57
C GLY A 209 -2.81 18.51 24.40
N ASP A 210 -3.40 19.69 24.53
CA ASP A 210 -4.82 19.97 24.38
C ASP A 210 -5.16 20.80 23.11
N ASP A 211 -4.34 20.65 22.07
CA ASP A 211 -4.51 21.36 20.81
C ASP A 211 -5.14 20.46 19.72
N PRO A 212 -6.38 20.75 19.26
CA PRO A 212 -7.06 19.90 18.28
C PRO A 212 -6.41 19.92 16.90
N ASP A 213 -5.76 21.03 16.47
CA ASP A 213 -5.06 21.10 15.18
C ASP A 213 -3.84 20.18 15.16
N MET A 214 -3.10 20.11 16.28
CA MET A 214 -1.91 19.25 16.38
C MET A 214 -2.28 17.77 16.40
N HIS A 215 -3.34 17.41 17.14
CA HIS A 215 -3.86 16.04 17.09
C HIS A 215 -4.39 15.66 15.70
N CYS A 216 -5.09 16.55 15.01
CA CYS A 216 -5.55 16.35 13.64
C CYS A 216 -4.36 16.22 12.67
N GLY A 217 -3.32 17.03 12.85
CA GLY A 217 -2.10 16.95 12.05
C GLY A 217 -1.37 15.62 12.25
N LEU A 218 -1.26 15.14 13.50
CA LEU A 218 -0.70 13.83 13.80
C LEU A 218 -1.52 12.71 13.17
N ALA A 219 -2.85 12.83 13.20
CA ALA A 219 -3.74 11.88 12.52
C ALA A 219 -3.49 11.83 11.00
N LYS A 220 -3.29 12.99 10.36
CA LYS A 220 -2.94 13.06 8.93
C LYS A 220 -1.62 12.34 8.63
N ALA A 221 -0.63 12.45 9.50
CA ALA A 221 0.65 11.77 9.34
C ALA A 221 0.53 10.23 9.40
N PHE A 222 -0.45 9.69 10.14
CA PHE A 222 -0.72 8.26 10.22
C PHE A 222 -1.76 7.74 9.22
N TYR A 223 -2.34 8.61 8.40
CA TYR A 223 -3.45 8.23 7.52
C TYR A 223 -3.14 7.02 6.62
N HIS A 224 -1.92 6.90 6.12
CA HIS A 224 -1.50 5.82 5.22
C HIS A 224 -0.82 4.65 5.92
N SER A 225 -0.25 4.85 7.11
CA SER A 225 0.59 3.86 7.78
C SER A 225 -0.08 3.16 8.96
N ASP A 226 -0.88 3.87 9.77
CA ASP A 226 -1.49 3.33 10.99
C ASP A 226 -2.85 3.98 11.27
N ARG A 227 -3.90 3.32 10.78
CA ARG A 227 -5.28 3.81 10.96
C ARG A 227 -5.75 3.80 12.42
N HIS A 228 -5.19 2.94 13.25
CA HIS A 228 -5.54 2.92 14.68
C HIS A 228 -5.00 4.16 15.40
N LEU A 229 -3.71 4.49 15.19
CA LEU A 229 -3.13 5.72 15.73
C LEU A 229 -3.78 6.97 15.14
N MET A 230 -4.18 6.95 13.86
CA MET A 230 -4.95 8.00 13.24
C MET A 230 -6.27 8.24 13.97
N ILE A 231 -7.09 7.20 14.18
CA ILE A 231 -8.38 7.29 14.88
C ILE A 231 -8.18 7.79 16.30
N LYS A 232 -7.23 7.23 17.04
CA LYS A 232 -6.91 7.67 18.42
C LYS A 232 -6.58 9.17 18.48
N SER A 233 -5.84 9.68 17.51
CA SER A 233 -5.49 11.09 17.44
C SER A 233 -6.71 11.96 17.08
N LEU A 234 -7.60 11.48 16.18
CA LEU A 234 -8.84 12.17 15.85
C LEU A 234 -9.81 12.22 17.04
N ASP A 235 -9.94 11.13 17.78
CA ASP A 235 -10.77 11.07 18.99
C ASP A 235 -10.31 12.10 20.02
N ALA A 236 -8.99 12.25 20.21
CA ALA A 236 -8.44 13.27 21.08
C ALA A 236 -8.78 14.69 20.58
N ALA A 237 -8.64 14.98 19.28
CA ALA A 237 -8.98 16.26 18.69
C ALA A 237 -10.47 16.59 18.86
N ILE A 238 -11.36 15.63 18.59
CA ILE A 238 -12.83 15.79 18.67
C ILE A 238 -13.29 15.89 20.14
N PHE A 239 -12.60 15.20 21.05
CA PHE A 239 -12.87 15.34 22.50
C PHE A 239 -12.60 16.78 22.99
N ILE A 240 -11.51 17.39 22.54
CA ILE A 240 -11.16 18.78 22.87
C ILE A 240 -12.12 19.75 22.17
N ASN A 241 -12.37 19.52 20.86
CA ASN A 241 -13.20 20.37 20.01
C ASN A 241 -14.18 19.52 19.20
N PRO A 242 -15.43 19.32 19.68
CA PRO A 242 -16.44 18.55 18.96
C PRO A 242 -16.85 19.14 17.59
N ASN A 243 -16.54 20.41 17.37
CA ASN A 243 -16.82 21.19 16.16
C ASN A 243 -15.58 21.37 15.26
N HIS A 244 -14.52 20.60 15.49
CA HIS A 244 -13.29 20.68 14.70
C HIS A 244 -13.49 20.10 13.31
N VAL A 245 -13.88 20.93 12.36
CA VAL A 245 -14.20 20.51 10.98
C VAL A 245 -13.09 19.65 10.35
N PRO A 246 -11.79 20.01 10.41
CA PRO A 246 -10.74 19.17 9.82
C PRO A 246 -10.71 17.73 10.36
N SER A 247 -10.93 17.54 11.68
CA SER A 247 -10.98 16.19 12.28
C SER A 247 -12.24 15.42 11.88
N LEU A 248 -13.40 16.10 11.82
CA LEU A 248 -14.65 15.50 11.35
C LEU A 248 -14.54 15.03 9.90
N LEU A 249 -13.86 15.79 9.04
CA LEU A 249 -13.65 15.44 7.64
C LEU A 249 -12.71 14.24 7.50
N LEU A 250 -11.59 14.22 8.21
CA LEU A 250 -10.65 13.11 8.13
C LEU A 250 -11.26 11.80 8.66
N LEU A 251 -12.09 11.88 9.70
CA LEU A 251 -12.84 10.73 10.18
C LEU A 251 -13.92 10.30 9.16
N ALA A 252 -14.59 11.26 8.50
CA ALA A 252 -15.55 10.96 7.43
C ALA A 252 -14.85 10.30 6.23
N GLU A 253 -13.65 10.74 5.85
CA GLU A 253 -12.84 10.08 4.82
C GLU A 253 -12.54 8.62 5.20
N HIS A 254 -12.18 8.36 6.46
CA HIS A 254 -11.97 6.99 6.94
C HIS A 254 -13.25 6.14 6.85
N GLN A 255 -14.41 6.69 7.21
CA GLN A 255 -15.68 5.96 7.09
C GLN A 255 -16.04 5.68 5.61
N ILE A 256 -15.74 6.61 4.69
CA ILE A 256 -15.87 6.38 3.24
C ILE A 256 -14.96 5.23 2.79
N ASP A 257 -13.72 5.17 3.28
CA ASP A 257 -12.79 4.08 2.97
C ASP A 257 -13.33 2.73 3.45
N CYS A 258 -13.92 2.69 4.65
CA CYS A 258 -14.58 1.53 5.25
C CYS A 258 -15.93 1.17 4.62
N GLU A 259 -16.42 1.97 3.66
CA GLU A 259 -17.73 1.82 3.01
C GLU A 259 -18.92 2.06 3.96
N ASP A 260 -18.69 2.65 5.14
CA ASP A 260 -19.75 3.11 6.05
C ASP A 260 -20.19 4.53 5.67
N TYR A 261 -20.90 4.65 4.55
CA TYR A 261 -21.37 5.93 4.01
C TYR A 261 -22.38 6.61 4.92
N ALA A 262 -23.13 5.84 5.71
CA ALA A 262 -24.11 6.38 6.67
C ALA A 262 -23.42 7.11 7.83
N SER A 263 -22.36 6.52 8.40
CA SER A 263 -21.57 7.17 9.45
C SER A 263 -20.77 8.36 8.91
N ALA A 264 -20.21 8.25 7.70
CA ALA A 264 -19.58 9.38 7.02
C ALA A 264 -20.56 10.55 6.85
N GLY A 265 -21.80 10.29 6.38
CA GLY A 265 -22.85 11.28 6.23
C GLY A 265 -23.15 12.06 7.52
N LYS A 266 -23.27 11.36 8.66
CA LYS A 266 -23.50 11.98 9.98
C LYS A 266 -22.35 12.91 10.40
N LEU A 267 -21.10 12.56 10.10
CA LEU A 267 -19.94 13.41 10.39
C LEU A 267 -19.94 14.66 9.51
N LEU A 268 -20.28 14.50 8.22
CA LEU A 268 -20.42 15.62 7.29
C LEU A 268 -21.60 16.53 7.65
N ASP A 269 -22.71 16.00 8.21
CA ASP A 269 -23.84 16.80 8.73
C ASP A 269 -23.38 17.70 9.88
N LYS A 270 -22.56 17.16 10.81
CA LYS A 270 -21.94 17.97 11.88
C LYS A 270 -21.05 19.08 11.31
N ALA A 271 -20.22 18.76 10.32
CA ALA A 271 -19.35 19.74 9.69
C ALA A 271 -20.15 20.86 8.98
N VAL A 272 -21.24 20.53 8.27
CA VAL A 272 -22.16 21.49 7.65
C VAL A 272 -22.85 22.35 8.70
N ALA A 273 -23.23 21.80 9.87
CA ALA A 273 -23.83 22.56 10.95
C ALA A 273 -22.88 23.62 11.51
N VAL A 274 -21.56 23.38 11.50
CA VAL A 274 -20.56 24.38 11.89
C VAL A 274 -20.33 25.40 10.77
N ASN A 275 -20.10 24.92 9.56
CA ASN A 275 -19.81 25.74 8.38
C ASN A 275 -20.63 25.26 7.18
N PRO A 276 -21.76 25.87 6.88
CA PRO A 276 -22.65 25.46 5.79
C PRO A 276 -22.04 25.54 4.39
N TRP A 277 -20.92 26.21 4.23
CA TRP A 277 -20.28 26.51 2.95
C TRP A 277 -18.85 25.92 2.85
N HIS A 278 -18.47 25.05 3.77
CA HIS A 278 -17.13 24.45 3.77
C HIS A 278 -16.94 23.59 2.51
N SER A 279 -16.04 24.00 1.64
CA SER A 279 -15.85 23.41 0.30
C SER A 279 -15.52 21.92 0.36
N GLU A 280 -14.61 21.50 1.26
CA GLU A 280 -14.17 20.11 1.38
C GLU A 280 -15.26 19.20 1.96
N THR A 281 -16.13 19.73 2.85
CA THR A 281 -17.31 19.01 3.36
C THR A 281 -18.26 18.64 2.22
N TRP A 282 -18.54 19.58 1.33
CA TRP A 282 -19.39 19.36 0.18
C TRP A 282 -18.71 18.49 -0.89
N ALA A 283 -17.38 18.57 -1.01
CA ALA A 283 -16.62 17.66 -1.88
C ALA A 283 -16.75 16.20 -1.42
N LEU A 284 -16.61 15.91 -0.10
CA LEU A 284 -16.81 14.57 0.42
C LEU A 284 -18.26 14.08 0.30
N ARG A 285 -19.26 14.97 0.41
CA ARG A 285 -20.65 14.63 0.09
C ARG A 285 -20.82 14.28 -1.39
N ALA A 286 -20.13 14.99 -2.28
CA ALA A 286 -20.11 14.66 -3.70
C ALA A 286 -19.50 13.27 -3.95
N VAL A 287 -18.44 12.88 -3.20
CA VAL A 287 -17.86 11.53 -3.25
C VAL A 287 -18.90 10.48 -2.88
N ILE A 288 -19.59 10.63 -1.74
CA ILE A 288 -20.63 9.67 -1.32
C ILE A 288 -21.72 9.56 -2.38
N SER A 289 -22.19 10.68 -2.92
CA SER A 289 -23.20 10.70 -3.98
C SER A 289 -22.71 10.05 -5.27
N HIS A 290 -21.43 10.22 -5.61
CA HIS A 290 -20.83 9.61 -6.78
C HIS A 290 -20.71 8.08 -6.63
N LEU A 291 -20.28 7.61 -5.45
CA LEU A 291 -20.22 6.19 -5.12
C LEU A 291 -21.62 5.55 -5.07
N GLY A 292 -22.63 6.32 -4.69
CA GLY A 292 -24.05 5.93 -4.75
C GLY A 292 -24.72 6.11 -6.11
N ASN A 293 -23.94 6.44 -7.16
CA ASN A 293 -24.43 6.60 -8.55
C ASN A 293 -25.56 7.64 -8.71
N ASP A 294 -25.50 8.77 -7.93
CA ASP A 294 -26.45 9.88 -8.03
C ASP A 294 -25.79 11.14 -8.64
N PRO A 295 -25.79 11.29 -9.98
CA PRO A 295 -25.16 12.42 -10.65
C PRO A 295 -25.82 13.78 -10.33
N ASN A 296 -27.09 13.80 -9.97
CA ASN A 296 -27.80 15.04 -9.61
C ASN A 296 -27.33 15.55 -8.24
N ALA A 297 -27.21 14.65 -7.25
CA ALA A 297 -26.67 14.97 -5.96
C ALA A 297 -25.19 15.38 -6.05
N VAL A 298 -24.37 14.71 -6.89
CA VAL A 298 -22.98 15.10 -7.18
C VAL A 298 -22.92 16.55 -7.66
N LYS A 299 -23.72 16.89 -8.67
CA LYS A 299 -23.77 18.25 -9.22
C LYS A 299 -24.19 19.28 -8.17
N SER A 300 -25.19 18.97 -7.35
CA SER A 300 -25.66 19.85 -6.27
C SER A 300 -24.57 20.06 -5.21
N CYS A 301 -23.94 18.99 -4.74
CA CYS A 301 -22.86 19.07 -3.76
C CYS A 301 -21.67 19.87 -4.30
N ARG A 302 -21.25 19.62 -5.54
CA ARG A 302 -20.15 20.36 -6.17
C ARG A 302 -20.50 21.85 -6.34
N THR A 303 -21.75 22.18 -6.67
CA THR A 303 -22.22 23.58 -6.74
C THR A 303 -22.11 24.28 -5.38
N ASN A 304 -22.49 23.62 -4.30
CA ASN A 304 -22.35 24.16 -2.95
C ASN A 304 -20.88 24.32 -2.55
N ALA A 305 -20.01 23.34 -2.91
CA ALA A 305 -18.58 23.41 -2.63
C ALA A 305 -17.89 24.60 -3.31
N LEU A 306 -18.33 24.97 -4.50
CA LEU A 306 -17.77 26.04 -5.31
C LEU A 306 -18.48 27.40 -5.16
N LYS A 307 -19.47 27.51 -4.27
CA LYS A 307 -20.32 28.69 -4.16
C LYS A 307 -19.55 30.00 -3.93
N PHE A 308 -18.63 29.99 -2.99
CA PHE A 308 -17.85 31.18 -2.61
C PHE A 308 -16.51 31.27 -3.36
N TRP A 309 -15.96 30.14 -3.76
CA TRP A 309 -14.73 30.09 -4.57
C TRP A 309 -14.95 29.25 -5.81
N PRO A 310 -15.46 29.85 -6.93
CA PRO A 310 -15.89 29.11 -8.13
C PRO A 310 -14.79 28.33 -8.85
N LYS A 311 -13.52 28.70 -8.65
CA LYS A 311 -12.35 28.02 -9.23
C LYS A 311 -11.48 27.37 -8.15
N ASN A 312 -12.08 26.80 -7.11
CA ASN A 312 -11.37 26.11 -6.06
C ASN A 312 -10.87 24.73 -6.54
N PRO A 313 -9.56 24.54 -6.81
CA PRO A 313 -9.05 23.26 -7.31
C PRO A 313 -9.13 22.13 -6.28
N ILE A 314 -9.18 22.47 -4.97
CA ILE A 314 -9.22 21.49 -3.89
C ILE A 314 -10.49 20.61 -3.98
N VAL A 315 -11.61 21.16 -4.46
CA VAL A 315 -12.89 20.45 -4.56
C VAL A 315 -12.75 19.23 -5.48
N ASP A 316 -12.35 19.46 -6.72
CA ASP A 316 -12.22 18.39 -7.71
C ASP A 316 -11.03 17.47 -7.39
N TYR A 317 -9.92 18.02 -6.86
CA TYR A 317 -8.80 17.22 -6.37
C TYR A 317 -9.24 16.22 -5.28
N LEU A 318 -10.00 16.67 -4.27
CA LEU A 318 -10.44 15.81 -3.18
C LEU A 318 -11.42 14.72 -3.67
N ILE A 319 -12.36 15.09 -4.55
CA ILE A 319 -13.26 14.10 -5.16
C ILE A 319 -12.45 13.06 -5.93
N GLY A 320 -11.56 13.49 -6.82
CA GLY A 320 -10.74 12.58 -7.63
C GLY A 320 -9.84 11.70 -6.77
N ARG A 321 -9.16 12.25 -5.78
CA ARG A 321 -8.30 11.47 -4.85
C ARG A 321 -9.09 10.36 -4.16
N LYS A 322 -10.29 10.67 -3.63
CA LYS A 322 -11.13 9.66 -2.96
C LYS A 322 -11.63 8.57 -3.91
N LEU A 323 -11.95 8.93 -5.16
CA LEU A 323 -12.32 7.94 -6.17
C LEU A 323 -11.13 7.03 -6.55
N SER A 324 -9.93 7.58 -6.70
CA SER A 324 -8.72 6.81 -6.95
C SER A 324 -8.40 5.84 -5.80
N GLN A 325 -8.61 6.26 -4.54
CA GLN A 325 -8.49 5.38 -3.37
C GLN A 325 -9.53 4.24 -3.34
N LYS A 326 -10.63 4.39 -4.08
CA LYS A 326 -11.63 3.34 -4.31
C LYS A 326 -11.42 2.61 -5.66
N TYR A 327 -10.19 2.62 -6.19
CA TYR A 327 -9.81 1.99 -7.46
C TYR A 327 -10.47 2.56 -8.71
N ARG A 328 -11.26 3.65 -8.61
CA ARG A 328 -11.92 4.32 -9.74
C ARG A 328 -10.98 5.32 -10.40
N PHE A 329 -9.81 4.83 -10.85
CA PHE A 329 -8.70 5.67 -11.34
C PHE A 329 -9.06 6.53 -12.55
N ALA A 330 -9.83 6.01 -13.49
CA ALA A 330 -10.26 6.77 -14.67
C ALA A 330 -11.13 7.98 -14.29
N GLU A 331 -12.05 7.79 -13.35
CA GLU A 331 -12.92 8.85 -12.82
C GLU A 331 -12.11 9.81 -11.95
N GLY A 332 -11.21 9.29 -11.12
CA GLY A 332 -10.27 10.10 -10.34
C GLY A 332 -9.44 11.01 -11.24
N ALA A 333 -8.80 10.46 -12.27
CA ALA A 333 -8.03 11.21 -13.26
C ALA A 333 -8.86 12.30 -13.97
N ALA A 334 -10.14 12.04 -14.24
CA ALA A 334 -11.03 13.04 -14.83
C ALA A 334 -11.23 14.25 -13.90
N TYR A 335 -11.45 14.02 -12.61
CA TYR A 335 -11.56 15.09 -11.62
C TYR A 335 -10.22 15.82 -11.40
N GLN A 336 -9.07 15.13 -11.43
CA GLN A 336 -7.78 15.79 -11.35
C GLN A 336 -7.56 16.74 -12.54
N ARG A 337 -7.96 16.34 -13.75
CA ARG A 337 -7.93 17.24 -14.92
C ARG A 337 -8.83 18.46 -14.75
N GLN A 338 -10.01 18.33 -14.09
CA GLN A 338 -10.89 19.48 -13.78
C GLN A 338 -10.23 20.42 -12.76
N ALA A 339 -9.59 19.88 -11.71
CA ALA A 339 -8.84 20.67 -10.75
C ALA A 339 -7.72 21.49 -11.44
N LEU A 340 -7.01 20.86 -12.39
CA LEU A 340 -5.94 21.50 -13.18
C LEU A 340 -6.45 22.54 -14.21
N GLN A 341 -7.73 22.46 -14.63
CA GLN A 341 -8.35 23.55 -15.38
C GLN A 341 -8.57 24.81 -14.52
N PHE A 342 -8.80 24.64 -13.22
CA PHE A 342 -8.90 25.78 -12.31
C PHE A 342 -7.56 26.37 -11.94
N ASP A 343 -6.57 25.51 -11.65
CA ASP A 343 -5.18 25.91 -11.39
C ASP A 343 -4.20 24.91 -12.03
N PRO A 344 -3.61 25.26 -13.20
CA PRO A 344 -2.63 24.41 -13.90
C PRO A 344 -1.35 24.14 -13.11
N LYS A 345 -1.10 24.88 -12.02
CA LYS A 345 0.08 24.72 -11.16
C LYS A 345 -0.21 23.95 -9.87
N TYR A 346 -1.43 23.47 -9.67
CA TYR A 346 -1.81 22.76 -8.45
C TYR A 346 -1.13 21.40 -8.37
N LEU A 347 0.01 21.34 -7.66
CA LEU A 347 0.90 20.17 -7.61
C LEU A 347 0.21 18.93 -7.04
N SER A 348 -0.67 19.07 -6.04
CA SER A 348 -1.38 17.93 -5.45
C SER A 348 -2.25 17.20 -6.49
N ALA A 349 -2.93 17.93 -7.39
CA ALA A 349 -3.70 17.30 -8.46
C ALA A 349 -2.79 16.70 -9.54
N LYS A 350 -1.63 17.33 -9.83
CA LYS A 350 -0.67 16.78 -10.80
C LYS A 350 -0.10 15.46 -10.33
N ILE A 351 0.34 15.37 -9.06
CA ILE A 351 0.92 14.13 -8.55
C ILE A 351 -0.13 13.02 -8.43
N GLN A 352 -1.35 13.32 -8.02
CA GLN A 352 -2.43 12.35 -8.01
C GLN A 352 -2.76 11.87 -9.44
N LEU A 353 -2.80 12.77 -10.42
CA LEU A 353 -3.00 12.41 -11.82
C LEU A 353 -1.85 11.54 -12.35
N THR A 354 -0.62 11.78 -11.91
CA THR A 354 0.53 10.94 -12.25
C THR A 354 0.30 9.49 -11.80
N GLU A 355 -0.08 9.29 -10.54
CA GLU A 355 -0.38 7.96 -10.00
C GLU A 355 -1.54 7.29 -10.75
N ASP A 356 -2.65 8.03 -10.99
CA ASP A 356 -3.80 7.51 -11.70
C ASP A 356 -3.44 7.07 -13.14
N LEU A 357 -2.64 7.86 -13.85
CA LEU A 357 -2.19 7.52 -15.20
C LEU A 357 -1.29 6.28 -15.24
N LEU A 358 -0.36 6.17 -14.28
CA LEU A 358 0.52 4.99 -14.18
C LEU A 358 -0.26 3.72 -13.81
N ARG A 359 -1.30 3.82 -12.97
CA ARG A 359 -2.21 2.71 -12.62
C ARG A 359 -3.13 2.33 -13.78
N LEU A 360 -3.48 3.27 -14.63
CA LEU A 360 -4.25 3.03 -15.86
C LEU A 360 -3.39 2.53 -17.03
N GLY A 361 -2.06 2.47 -16.90
CA GLY A 361 -1.14 2.06 -17.96
C GLY A 361 -0.80 3.18 -18.96
N ASP A 362 -1.23 4.43 -18.76
CA ASP A 362 -0.83 5.59 -19.60
C ASP A 362 0.54 6.12 -19.11
N GLU A 363 1.55 5.28 -19.29
CA GLU A 363 2.89 5.51 -18.76
C GLU A 363 3.57 6.73 -19.33
N THR A 364 3.43 6.95 -20.65
CA THR A 364 4.09 8.09 -21.30
C THR A 364 3.69 9.41 -20.64
N LYS A 365 2.38 9.59 -20.39
CA LYS A 365 1.89 10.80 -19.71
C LYS A 365 2.19 10.77 -18.22
N GLY A 366 2.06 9.61 -17.57
CA GLY A 366 2.35 9.47 -16.15
C GLY A 366 3.79 9.85 -15.82
N TRP A 367 4.76 9.27 -16.50
CA TRP A 367 6.18 9.58 -16.27
C TRP A 367 6.55 11.02 -16.64
N THR A 368 5.98 11.56 -17.72
CA THR A 368 6.20 12.97 -18.09
C THR A 368 5.71 13.92 -16.98
N LEU A 369 4.53 13.63 -16.44
CA LEU A 369 3.94 14.46 -15.37
C LEU A 369 4.72 14.32 -14.05
N ALA A 370 5.25 13.12 -13.73
CA ALA A 370 6.14 12.91 -12.59
C ALA A 370 7.38 13.82 -12.66
N GLU A 371 8.03 13.89 -13.84
CA GLU A 371 9.16 14.79 -14.07
C GLU A 371 8.79 16.27 -13.95
N GLU A 372 7.61 16.66 -14.44
CA GLU A 372 7.13 18.04 -14.29
C GLU A 372 6.95 18.43 -12.83
N VAL A 373 6.35 17.53 -12.02
CA VAL A 373 6.18 17.75 -10.58
C VAL A 373 7.54 17.84 -9.89
N TYR A 374 8.45 16.91 -10.17
CA TYR A 374 9.79 16.92 -9.58
C TYR A 374 10.58 18.19 -9.93
N LYS A 375 10.49 18.66 -11.19
CA LYS A 375 11.13 19.93 -11.60
C LYS A 375 10.52 21.13 -10.90
N ALA A 376 9.21 21.10 -10.61
CA ALA A 376 8.53 22.20 -9.90
C ALA A 376 8.77 22.17 -8.39
N ASP A 377 8.93 20.97 -7.80
CA ASP A 377 9.16 20.75 -6.36
C ASP A 377 10.04 19.51 -6.13
N GLN A 378 11.35 19.75 -6.00
CA GLN A 378 12.33 18.68 -5.73
C GLN A 378 12.24 18.08 -4.33
N TYR A 379 11.45 18.67 -3.44
CA TYR A 379 11.20 18.19 -2.09
C TYR A 379 9.95 17.31 -1.98
N ASN A 380 9.19 17.16 -3.06
CA ASN A 380 8.07 16.22 -3.09
C ASN A 380 8.61 14.79 -3.14
N VAL A 381 8.46 14.06 -2.04
CA VAL A 381 9.06 12.73 -1.86
C VAL A 381 8.52 11.74 -2.87
N LEU A 382 7.20 11.77 -3.16
CA LEU A 382 6.59 10.87 -4.12
C LEU A 382 7.13 11.09 -5.55
N ALA A 383 7.21 12.34 -6.00
CA ALA A 383 7.74 12.67 -7.31
C ALA A 383 9.23 12.29 -7.44
N TYR A 384 10.02 12.53 -6.38
CA TYR A 384 11.42 12.09 -6.30
C TYR A 384 11.55 10.58 -6.45
N ASN A 385 10.75 9.81 -5.68
CA ASN A 385 10.77 8.35 -5.72
C ASN A 385 10.41 7.82 -7.12
N LEU A 386 9.35 8.35 -7.74
CA LEU A 386 8.91 7.93 -9.07
C LEU A 386 9.97 8.21 -10.16
N VAL A 387 10.61 9.38 -10.13
CA VAL A 387 11.66 9.70 -11.12
C VAL A 387 12.85 8.76 -10.99
N ASN A 388 13.29 8.46 -9.75
CA ASN A 388 14.37 7.49 -9.52
C ASN A 388 13.97 6.07 -9.94
N LEU A 389 12.75 5.66 -9.66
CA LEU A 389 12.23 4.36 -10.07
C LEU A 389 12.27 4.18 -11.59
N ARG A 390 11.88 5.21 -12.35
CA ARG A 390 11.88 5.15 -13.81
C ARG A 390 13.26 4.81 -14.37
N ASP A 391 14.33 5.36 -13.77
CA ASP A 391 15.71 5.05 -14.18
C ASP A 391 16.04 3.57 -13.94
N ASN A 392 15.58 2.97 -12.83
CA ASN A 392 15.74 1.55 -12.57
C ASN A 392 14.95 0.69 -13.55
N MET A 393 13.70 1.04 -13.82
CA MET A 393 12.82 0.33 -14.76
C MET A 393 13.31 0.40 -16.22
N SER A 394 14.11 1.40 -16.59
CA SER A 394 14.71 1.49 -17.93
C SER A 394 15.62 0.30 -18.28
N LYS A 395 16.08 -0.46 -17.27
CA LYS A 395 16.90 -1.67 -17.41
C LYS A 395 16.06 -2.94 -17.57
N PHE A 396 14.75 -2.86 -17.40
CA PHE A 396 13.87 -4.02 -17.52
C PHE A 396 13.74 -4.45 -18.98
N LYS A 397 13.71 -5.77 -19.16
CA LYS A 397 13.32 -6.37 -20.44
C LYS A 397 11.81 -6.37 -20.58
N THR A 398 11.32 -6.15 -21.79
CA THR A 398 9.90 -6.21 -22.09
C THR A 398 9.61 -7.38 -23.03
N LEU A 399 8.78 -8.33 -22.59
CA LEU A 399 8.17 -9.36 -23.42
C LEU A 399 6.76 -8.90 -23.77
N ASN A 400 6.46 -8.87 -25.07
CA ASN A 400 5.13 -8.44 -25.56
C ASN A 400 4.56 -9.55 -26.47
N GLU A 401 3.61 -10.32 -25.94
CA GLU A 401 3.03 -11.47 -26.65
C GLU A 401 1.60 -11.73 -26.14
N ASP A 402 0.69 -12.14 -27.02
CA ASP A 402 -0.70 -12.58 -26.76
C ASP A 402 -1.55 -11.59 -25.91
N GLY A 403 -1.26 -10.29 -26.01
CA GLY A 403 -1.95 -9.25 -25.24
C GLY A 403 -1.36 -9.04 -23.84
N PHE A 404 -0.19 -9.63 -23.54
CA PHE A 404 0.56 -9.39 -22.31
C PHE A 404 1.81 -8.55 -22.59
N ILE A 405 2.05 -7.57 -21.71
CA ILE A 405 3.26 -6.76 -21.68
C ILE A 405 3.94 -7.07 -20.34
N ILE A 406 4.97 -7.94 -20.37
CA ILE A 406 5.67 -8.37 -19.16
C ILE A 406 6.99 -7.63 -19.08
N ARG A 407 7.25 -6.93 -17.97
CA ARG A 407 8.49 -6.21 -17.69
C ARG A 407 9.16 -6.78 -16.46
N MET A 408 10.40 -7.17 -16.60
CA MET A 408 11.16 -7.77 -15.51
C MET A 408 12.67 -7.61 -15.76
N ASP A 409 13.45 -7.91 -14.75
CA ASP A 409 14.92 -7.94 -14.87
C ASP A 409 15.35 -8.85 -16.04
N GLU A 410 16.38 -8.43 -16.79
CA GLU A 410 16.81 -9.13 -18.00
C GLU A 410 17.23 -10.59 -17.74
N LEU A 411 17.92 -10.86 -16.61
CA LEU A 411 18.32 -12.22 -16.25
C LEU A 411 17.10 -13.06 -15.83
N GLU A 412 16.17 -12.47 -15.08
CA GLU A 412 14.95 -13.16 -14.67
C GLU A 412 14.06 -13.48 -15.87
N GLU A 413 13.94 -12.56 -16.83
CA GLU A 413 13.19 -12.78 -18.06
C GLU A 413 13.77 -13.99 -18.82
N ALA A 414 15.08 -14.02 -19.02
CA ALA A 414 15.75 -15.11 -19.73
C ALA A 414 15.62 -16.47 -19.04
N VAL A 415 15.49 -16.50 -17.70
CA VAL A 415 15.39 -17.75 -16.93
C VAL A 415 13.95 -18.26 -16.84
N TYR A 416 12.98 -17.40 -16.49
CA TYR A 416 11.61 -17.86 -16.26
C TYR A 416 10.51 -16.99 -16.90
N GLY A 417 10.85 -15.95 -17.68
CA GLY A 417 9.85 -15.08 -18.32
C GLY A 417 8.85 -15.84 -19.19
N LYS A 418 9.28 -16.86 -19.93
CA LYS A 418 8.37 -17.73 -20.68
C LYS A 418 7.35 -18.45 -19.78
N ARG A 419 7.77 -18.93 -18.61
CA ARG A 419 6.89 -19.59 -17.66
C ARG A 419 5.87 -18.61 -17.05
N VAL A 420 6.25 -17.34 -16.83
CA VAL A 420 5.34 -16.27 -16.44
C VAL A 420 4.26 -16.08 -17.50
N LEU A 421 4.65 -15.97 -18.77
CA LEU A 421 3.70 -15.80 -19.88
C LEU A 421 2.73 -17.00 -19.98
N GLU A 422 3.24 -18.23 -19.94
CA GLU A 422 2.42 -19.45 -19.98
C GLU A 422 1.40 -19.50 -18.84
N LEU A 423 1.79 -19.07 -17.63
CA LEU A 423 0.88 -18.99 -16.48
C LEU A 423 -0.25 -17.97 -16.74
N LEU A 424 0.09 -16.77 -17.23
CA LEU A 424 -0.88 -15.72 -17.50
C LEU A 424 -1.84 -16.11 -18.63
N GLN A 425 -1.37 -16.80 -19.66
CA GLN A 425 -2.20 -17.34 -20.73
C GLN A 425 -3.19 -18.39 -20.18
N GLN A 426 -2.74 -19.28 -19.29
CA GLN A 426 -3.62 -20.25 -18.60
C GLN A 426 -4.67 -19.54 -17.74
N ALA A 427 -4.23 -18.53 -16.93
CA ALA A 427 -5.13 -17.75 -16.09
C ALA A 427 -6.18 -17.00 -16.93
N LYS A 428 -5.76 -16.35 -18.03
CA LYS A 428 -6.66 -15.72 -18.99
C LYS A 428 -7.70 -16.71 -19.53
N SER A 429 -7.26 -17.85 -20.04
CA SER A 429 -8.15 -18.87 -20.61
C SER A 429 -9.17 -19.36 -19.58
N GLN A 430 -8.73 -19.71 -18.36
CA GLN A 430 -9.60 -20.34 -17.38
C GLN A 430 -10.52 -19.34 -16.67
N LEU A 431 -9.97 -18.20 -16.19
CA LEU A 431 -10.75 -17.23 -15.42
C LEU A 431 -11.70 -16.42 -16.34
N CYS A 432 -11.25 -16.01 -17.51
CA CYS A 432 -12.14 -15.31 -18.45
C CYS A 432 -13.30 -16.20 -18.90
N GLN A 433 -13.05 -17.49 -19.17
CA GLN A 433 -14.10 -18.44 -19.52
C GLN A 433 -15.06 -18.63 -18.33
N LYS A 434 -14.53 -18.83 -17.11
CA LYS A 434 -15.31 -19.06 -15.89
C LYS A 434 -16.26 -17.91 -15.58
N TYR A 435 -15.78 -16.67 -15.69
CA TYR A 435 -16.55 -15.47 -15.37
C TYR A 435 -17.29 -14.87 -16.56
N GLY A 436 -17.11 -15.42 -17.77
CA GLY A 436 -17.78 -14.93 -18.99
C GLY A 436 -17.29 -13.55 -19.43
N TYR A 437 -16.00 -13.27 -19.21
CA TYR A 437 -15.36 -12.00 -19.57
C TYR A 437 -14.48 -12.14 -20.79
N GLU A 438 -14.54 -11.18 -21.70
CA GLU A 438 -13.66 -11.08 -22.85
C GLU A 438 -12.64 -9.96 -22.63
N LEU A 439 -11.38 -10.35 -22.44
CA LEU A 439 -10.28 -9.41 -22.20
C LEU A 439 -9.76 -8.87 -23.55
N ASN A 440 -10.14 -7.64 -23.89
CA ASN A 440 -9.79 -6.99 -25.15
C ASN A 440 -8.55 -6.10 -25.06
N ASP A 441 -8.27 -5.56 -23.88
CA ASP A 441 -7.11 -4.70 -23.63
C ASP A 441 -5.89 -5.50 -23.22
N SER A 442 -4.70 -4.97 -23.50
CA SER A 442 -3.45 -5.57 -23.03
C SER A 442 -3.30 -5.47 -21.52
N VAL A 443 -2.76 -6.52 -20.90
CA VAL A 443 -2.40 -6.55 -19.48
C VAL A 443 -0.90 -6.32 -19.32
N THR A 444 -0.54 -5.34 -18.53
CA THR A 444 0.86 -5.06 -18.17
C THR A 444 1.19 -5.72 -16.82
N LEU A 445 2.21 -6.57 -16.80
CA LEU A 445 2.81 -7.12 -15.59
C LEU A 445 4.21 -6.55 -15.39
N GLU A 446 4.46 -5.98 -14.21
CA GLU A 446 5.77 -5.47 -13.80
C GLU A 446 6.27 -6.27 -12.60
N LEU A 447 7.38 -7.02 -12.77
CA LEU A 447 8.01 -7.84 -11.73
C LEU A 447 9.29 -7.16 -11.22
N PHE A 448 9.31 -6.84 -9.94
CA PHE A 448 10.38 -6.08 -9.30
C PHE A 448 11.32 -6.96 -8.50
N PRO A 449 12.63 -6.99 -8.81
CA PRO A 449 13.63 -7.71 -8.01
C PRO A 449 13.96 -6.99 -6.69
N ASN A 450 13.41 -5.80 -6.47
CA ASN A 450 13.62 -4.98 -5.27
C ASN A 450 12.28 -4.57 -4.67
N GLN A 451 12.06 -4.90 -3.40
CA GLN A 451 10.85 -4.58 -2.66
C GLN A 451 10.56 -3.07 -2.60
N GLN A 452 11.60 -2.23 -2.51
CA GLN A 452 11.42 -0.79 -2.45
C GLN A 452 10.92 -0.23 -3.79
N ASP A 453 11.46 -0.72 -4.91
CA ASP A 453 11.02 -0.33 -6.25
C ASP A 453 9.58 -0.75 -6.50
N PHE A 454 9.20 -1.97 -6.09
CA PHE A 454 7.81 -2.42 -6.08
C PHE A 454 6.91 -1.48 -5.27
N ALA A 455 7.30 -1.15 -4.04
CA ALA A 455 6.52 -0.29 -3.16
C ALA A 455 6.37 1.13 -3.74
N VAL A 456 7.44 1.70 -4.28
CA VAL A 456 7.39 3.01 -4.95
C VAL A 456 6.46 2.98 -6.17
N ARG A 457 6.54 1.94 -7.02
CA ARG A 457 5.67 1.81 -8.20
C ARG A 457 4.20 1.69 -7.81
N THR A 458 3.93 0.97 -6.75
CA THR A 458 2.58 0.61 -6.30
C THR A 458 1.94 1.72 -5.45
N PHE A 459 2.70 2.25 -4.49
CA PHE A 459 2.20 3.17 -3.45
C PHE A 459 2.85 4.57 -3.49
N GLY A 460 3.82 4.79 -4.37
CA GLY A 460 4.60 6.04 -4.45
C GLY A 460 5.68 6.19 -3.36
N MET A 461 5.71 5.30 -2.37
CA MET A 461 6.56 5.38 -1.19
C MET A 461 7.19 4.01 -0.91
N PRO A 462 8.43 3.96 -0.36
CA PRO A 462 9.02 2.72 0.13
C PRO A 462 8.21 2.17 1.31
N GLY A 463 8.27 0.84 1.52
CA GLY A 463 7.52 0.13 2.57
C GLY A 463 6.63 -0.97 1.97
N GLY A 464 5.56 -1.32 2.69
CA GLY A 464 4.62 -2.32 2.18
C GLY A 464 5.17 -3.75 2.12
N ASP A 465 6.05 -4.12 3.06
CA ASP A 465 6.76 -5.43 3.08
C ASP A 465 5.82 -6.64 3.14
N GLY A 466 4.55 -6.44 3.43
CA GLY A 466 3.54 -7.49 3.46
C GLY A 466 2.83 -7.75 2.11
N PHE A 467 2.98 -6.85 1.13
CA PHE A 467 2.35 -7.01 -0.18
C PHE A 467 3.25 -7.78 -1.13
N LEU A 468 2.66 -8.75 -1.84
CA LEU A 468 3.34 -9.60 -2.83
C LEU A 468 3.08 -9.12 -4.25
N GLY A 469 1.87 -8.68 -4.51
CA GLY A 469 1.41 -8.09 -5.74
C GLY A 469 0.28 -7.10 -5.49
N VAL A 470 -0.06 -6.30 -6.49
CA VAL A 470 -1.23 -5.43 -6.54
C VAL A 470 -1.67 -5.27 -7.99
N CYS A 471 -2.97 -5.47 -8.23
CA CYS A 471 -3.59 -5.25 -9.54
C CYS A 471 -4.42 -3.96 -9.52
N PHE A 472 -4.27 -3.12 -10.55
CA PHE A 472 -5.03 -1.88 -10.75
C PHE A 472 -6.10 -1.98 -11.85
N GLY A 473 -6.39 -3.19 -12.31
CA GLY A 473 -7.23 -3.50 -13.47
C GLY A 473 -6.37 -4.13 -14.56
N ASN A 474 -5.86 -3.35 -15.52
CA ASN A 474 -4.99 -3.89 -16.58
C ASN A 474 -3.48 -3.77 -16.27
N VAL A 475 -3.11 -3.27 -15.11
CA VAL A 475 -1.71 -3.17 -14.65
C VAL A 475 -1.55 -3.97 -13.36
N ILE A 476 -0.64 -4.92 -13.38
CA ILE A 476 -0.21 -5.72 -12.24
C ILE A 476 1.22 -5.31 -11.88
N THR A 477 1.45 -4.99 -10.63
CA THR A 477 2.80 -4.84 -10.06
C THR A 477 3.02 -5.95 -9.04
N ALA A 478 4.15 -6.65 -9.09
CA ALA A 478 4.43 -7.73 -8.15
C ALA A 478 5.93 -7.82 -7.85
N ASN A 479 6.24 -8.40 -6.69
CA ASN A 479 7.61 -8.75 -6.35
C ASN A 479 8.05 -9.99 -7.16
N SER A 480 9.27 -9.95 -7.67
CA SER A 480 9.89 -11.15 -8.20
C SER A 480 10.35 -12.08 -7.06
N PRO A 481 10.59 -13.36 -7.34
CA PRO A 481 11.15 -14.29 -6.34
C PRO A 481 12.47 -13.85 -5.69
N ARG A 482 13.20 -12.91 -6.30
CA ARG A 482 14.43 -12.33 -5.72
C ARG A 482 14.18 -11.27 -4.65
N ALA A 483 13.03 -10.60 -4.70
CA ALA A 483 12.70 -9.47 -3.80
C ALA A 483 12.19 -9.93 -2.44
N SER A 484 11.59 -11.09 -2.34
CA SER A 484 10.78 -11.49 -1.21
C SER A 484 11.24 -12.78 -0.53
N ARG A 485 10.52 -13.14 0.54
CA ARG A 485 10.62 -14.45 1.18
C ARG A 485 10.19 -15.55 0.21
N ALA A 486 10.51 -16.80 0.57
CA ALA A 486 10.07 -18.01 -0.15
C ALA A 486 8.55 -18.09 -0.25
N ILE A 487 7.98 -17.60 -1.35
CA ILE A 487 6.54 -17.58 -1.61
C ILE A 487 6.31 -18.04 -3.04
N ASN A 488 5.24 -18.79 -3.23
CA ASN A 488 4.85 -19.29 -4.54
C ASN A 488 4.41 -18.12 -5.44
N TRP A 489 5.28 -17.68 -6.35
CA TRP A 489 4.99 -16.57 -7.25
C TRP A 489 3.90 -16.92 -8.28
N GLU A 490 3.70 -18.19 -8.59
CA GLU A 490 2.61 -18.61 -9.49
C GLU A 490 1.23 -18.38 -8.83
N ALA A 491 1.11 -18.70 -7.54
CA ALA A 491 -0.10 -18.42 -6.77
C ALA A 491 -0.36 -16.91 -6.74
N THR A 492 0.68 -16.12 -6.45
CA THR A 492 0.56 -14.65 -6.44
C THR A 492 0.08 -14.10 -7.78
N LEU A 493 0.69 -14.51 -8.90
CA LEU A 493 0.28 -14.01 -10.22
C LEU A 493 -1.11 -14.49 -10.63
N TRP A 494 -1.51 -15.70 -10.22
CA TRP A 494 -2.88 -16.17 -10.42
C TRP A 494 -3.90 -15.32 -9.67
N HIS A 495 -3.60 -14.98 -8.42
CA HIS A 495 -4.38 -14.06 -7.59
C HIS A 495 -4.53 -12.69 -8.26
N GLU A 496 -3.42 -12.08 -8.66
CA GLU A 496 -3.43 -10.76 -9.30
C GLU A 496 -4.16 -10.78 -10.65
N PHE A 497 -4.05 -11.88 -11.40
CA PHE A 497 -4.79 -12.01 -12.66
C PHE A 497 -6.30 -12.19 -12.43
N CYS A 498 -6.70 -12.82 -11.33
CA CYS A 498 -8.11 -12.87 -10.93
C CYS A 498 -8.67 -11.45 -10.73
N HIS A 499 -7.91 -10.55 -10.10
CA HIS A 499 -8.27 -9.13 -10.00
C HIS A 499 -8.41 -8.47 -11.38
N VAL A 500 -7.55 -8.80 -12.38
CA VAL A 500 -7.74 -8.26 -13.75
C VAL A 500 -9.15 -8.56 -14.25
N VAL A 501 -9.60 -9.80 -14.12
CA VAL A 501 -10.94 -10.20 -14.60
C VAL A 501 -12.04 -9.51 -13.80
N THR A 502 -11.99 -9.57 -12.47
CA THR A 502 -13.09 -9.10 -11.59
C THR A 502 -13.21 -7.59 -11.54
N LEU A 503 -12.08 -6.85 -11.53
CA LEU A 503 -12.07 -5.38 -11.57
C LEU A 503 -12.59 -4.85 -12.91
N ASN A 504 -12.20 -5.46 -14.02
CA ASN A 504 -12.71 -5.06 -15.32
C ASN A 504 -14.21 -5.38 -15.47
N LEU A 505 -14.65 -6.57 -15.03
CA LEU A 505 -16.08 -6.94 -15.03
C LEU A 505 -16.95 -5.93 -14.27
N THR A 506 -16.44 -5.41 -13.17
CA THR A 506 -17.16 -4.48 -12.28
C THR A 506 -16.85 -3.01 -12.57
N HIS A 507 -16.08 -2.71 -13.61
CA HIS A 507 -15.58 -1.35 -13.88
C HIS A 507 -14.94 -0.71 -12.64
N ASN A 508 -14.18 -1.49 -11.89
CA ASN A 508 -13.53 -1.10 -10.62
C ASN A 508 -14.51 -0.63 -9.52
N LYS A 509 -15.77 -1.10 -9.52
CA LYS A 509 -16.80 -0.67 -8.56
C LYS A 509 -17.10 -1.71 -7.47
N MET A 510 -16.32 -2.77 -7.40
CA MET A 510 -16.50 -3.80 -6.38
C MET A 510 -15.82 -3.44 -5.05
N PRO A 511 -16.36 -3.89 -3.90
CA PRO A 511 -15.73 -3.69 -2.60
C PRO A 511 -14.48 -4.55 -2.46
N ARG A 512 -13.52 -4.07 -1.63
CA ARG A 512 -12.24 -4.75 -1.45
C ARG A 512 -12.39 -6.18 -0.98
N TRP A 513 -13.23 -6.44 0.04
CA TRP A 513 -13.40 -7.77 0.58
C TRP A 513 -13.84 -8.80 -0.47
N LEU A 514 -14.73 -8.39 -1.39
CA LEU A 514 -15.21 -9.28 -2.46
C LEU A 514 -14.11 -9.55 -3.49
N SER A 515 -13.34 -8.53 -3.84
CA SER A 515 -12.21 -8.66 -4.76
C SER A 515 -11.16 -9.64 -4.22
N GLU A 516 -10.70 -9.43 -2.99
CA GLU A 516 -9.73 -10.30 -2.34
C GLU A 516 -10.30 -11.71 -2.10
N GLY A 517 -11.57 -11.79 -1.66
CA GLY A 517 -12.22 -13.06 -1.40
C GLY A 517 -12.36 -13.96 -2.64
N ILE A 518 -12.71 -13.38 -3.80
CA ILE A 518 -12.77 -14.12 -5.06
C ILE A 518 -11.36 -14.58 -5.47
N SER A 519 -10.34 -13.72 -5.35
CA SER A 519 -8.98 -14.07 -5.76
C SER A 519 -8.41 -15.23 -4.93
N VAL A 520 -8.55 -15.19 -3.59
CA VAL A 520 -8.11 -16.31 -2.72
C VAL A 520 -8.94 -17.57 -2.97
N TYR A 521 -10.24 -17.44 -3.20
CA TYR A 521 -11.09 -18.58 -3.60
C TYR A 521 -10.59 -19.23 -4.91
N GLU A 522 -10.25 -18.44 -5.93
CA GLU A 522 -9.75 -18.94 -7.21
C GLU A 522 -8.33 -19.54 -7.12
N GLU A 523 -7.48 -19.07 -6.20
CA GLU A 523 -6.22 -19.74 -5.90
C GLU A 523 -6.46 -21.19 -5.44
N ILE A 524 -7.36 -21.38 -4.46
CA ILE A 524 -7.71 -22.70 -3.88
C ILE A 524 -8.34 -23.58 -4.95
N GLN A 525 -9.22 -23.02 -5.81
CA GLN A 525 -9.83 -23.79 -6.91
C GLN A 525 -8.80 -24.24 -7.94
N ARG A 526 -7.75 -23.45 -8.18
CA ARG A 526 -6.67 -23.79 -9.10
C ARG A 526 -5.75 -24.87 -8.53
N ASN A 527 -5.37 -24.72 -7.29
CA ASN A 527 -4.51 -25.66 -6.59
C ASN A 527 -4.87 -25.66 -5.08
N PRO A 528 -5.36 -26.79 -4.55
CA PRO A 528 -5.73 -26.88 -3.14
C PRO A 528 -4.61 -26.60 -2.13
N ALA A 529 -3.34 -26.53 -2.56
CA ALA A 529 -2.21 -26.14 -1.72
C ALA A 529 -1.93 -24.62 -1.77
N TRP A 530 -2.64 -23.85 -2.63
CA TRP A 530 -2.53 -22.40 -2.72
C TRP A 530 -3.55 -21.70 -1.80
N GLY A 531 -3.43 -20.39 -1.68
CA GLY A 531 -4.34 -19.57 -0.89
C GLY A 531 -4.20 -19.76 0.61
N GLN A 532 -5.21 -19.29 1.32
CA GLN A 532 -5.26 -19.38 2.78
C GLN A 532 -6.29 -20.43 3.22
N HIS A 533 -5.93 -21.24 4.21
CA HIS A 533 -6.74 -22.30 4.73
C HIS A 533 -7.06 -22.12 6.21
N MET A 534 -8.15 -22.76 6.67
CA MET A 534 -8.47 -22.86 8.09
C MET A 534 -7.28 -23.42 8.87
N ASN A 535 -6.87 -22.72 9.90
CA ASN A 535 -5.81 -23.10 10.82
C ASN A 535 -6.25 -22.90 12.28
N SER A 536 -5.39 -23.25 13.24
CA SER A 536 -5.68 -23.15 14.67
C SER A 536 -6.05 -21.73 15.12
N GLU A 537 -5.35 -20.71 14.59
CA GLU A 537 -5.57 -19.31 14.93
C GLU A 537 -6.92 -18.81 14.36
N TYR A 538 -7.19 -19.08 13.08
CA TYR A 538 -8.48 -18.72 12.46
C TYR A 538 -9.65 -19.43 13.14
N ARG A 539 -9.47 -20.70 13.49
CA ARG A 539 -10.43 -21.44 14.31
C ARG A 539 -10.73 -20.73 15.63
N LYS A 540 -9.69 -20.33 16.37
CA LYS A 540 -9.80 -19.62 17.64
C LYS A 540 -10.54 -18.29 17.47
N MET A 541 -10.21 -17.51 16.44
CA MET A 541 -10.87 -16.23 16.13
C MET A 541 -12.35 -16.43 15.81
N ILE A 542 -12.70 -17.39 14.95
CA ILE A 542 -14.11 -17.66 14.58
C ILE A 542 -14.94 -18.10 15.80
N LEU A 543 -14.43 -19.04 16.58
CA LEU A 543 -15.14 -19.54 17.77
C LEU A 543 -15.18 -18.49 18.89
N GLY A 544 -14.19 -17.60 18.96
CA GLY A 544 -14.12 -16.45 19.84
C GLY A 544 -15.09 -15.32 19.48
N GLY A 545 -15.71 -15.38 18.29
CA GLY A 545 -16.67 -14.37 17.85
C GLY A 545 -16.03 -13.15 17.19
N GLU A 546 -14.86 -13.30 16.59
CA GLU A 546 -14.10 -12.22 15.93
C GLU A 546 -14.42 -12.07 14.43
N LEU A 547 -15.44 -12.80 13.92
CA LEU A 547 -15.93 -12.61 12.55
C LEU A 547 -16.44 -11.16 12.35
N VAL A 548 -16.07 -10.55 11.24
CA VAL A 548 -16.58 -9.24 10.86
C VAL A 548 -17.85 -9.42 10.02
N PRO A 549 -18.96 -8.72 10.31
CA PRO A 549 -20.15 -8.81 9.47
C PRO A 549 -19.85 -8.52 7.99
N ILE A 550 -20.43 -9.30 7.08
CA ILE A 550 -20.23 -9.15 5.63
C ILE A 550 -20.47 -7.72 5.17
N SER A 551 -21.51 -7.08 5.72
CA SER A 551 -21.87 -5.68 5.45
C SER A 551 -20.77 -4.64 5.81
N ARG A 552 -19.75 -5.04 6.58
CA ARG A 552 -18.64 -4.21 7.03
C ARG A 552 -17.26 -4.82 6.74
N LEU A 553 -17.19 -5.91 6.00
CA LEU A 553 -15.96 -6.69 5.86
C LEU A 553 -14.81 -5.91 5.20
N SER A 554 -15.11 -4.91 4.37
CA SER A 554 -14.07 -3.99 3.85
C SER A 554 -13.28 -3.27 4.96
N SER A 555 -13.89 -3.02 6.12
CA SER A 555 -13.21 -2.35 7.24
C SER A 555 -12.09 -3.19 7.86
N ALA A 556 -12.18 -4.52 7.79
CA ALA A 556 -11.18 -5.45 8.32
C ALA A 556 -9.79 -5.29 7.65
N PHE A 557 -9.76 -4.81 6.41
CA PHE A 557 -8.53 -4.55 5.67
C PHE A 557 -7.87 -3.21 6.01
N LEU A 558 -8.60 -2.27 6.59
CA LEU A 558 -8.13 -0.90 6.79
C LEU A 558 -7.61 -0.62 8.21
N SER A 559 -8.19 -1.30 9.20
CA SER A 559 -7.84 -1.10 10.60
C SER A 559 -7.77 -2.44 11.35
N PRO A 560 -6.97 -3.39 10.85
CA PRO A 560 -6.83 -4.68 11.53
C PRO A 560 -6.16 -4.47 12.90
N PRO A 561 -6.66 -5.07 13.99
CA PRO A 561 -6.06 -4.95 15.31
C PRO A 561 -4.61 -5.46 15.38
N THR A 562 -4.29 -6.49 14.60
CA THR A 562 -2.94 -7.06 14.47
C THR A 562 -2.70 -7.52 13.02
N PRO A 563 -1.44 -7.80 12.63
CA PRO A 563 -1.15 -8.40 11.31
C PRO A 563 -1.91 -9.71 11.05
N MET A 564 -2.17 -10.51 12.10
CA MET A 564 -2.96 -11.74 12.01
C MET A 564 -4.40 -11.47 11.60
N HIS A 565 -5.02 -10.39 12.12
CA HIS A 565 -6.38 -9.98 11.71
C HIS A 565 -6.45 -9.57 10.24
N LEU A 566 -5.38 -8.98 9.69
CA LEU A 566 -5.32 -8.69 8.27
C LEU A 566 -5.32 -9.98 7.43
N GLN A 567 -4.50 -10.96 7.80
CA GLN A 567 -4.49 -12.27 7.14
C GLN A 567 -5.85 -12.97 7.29
N PHE A 568 -6.45 -12.87 8.47
CA PHE A 568 -7.78 -13.40 8.72
C PHE A 568 -8.85 -12.73 7.84
N ALA A 569 -8.76 -11.44 7.57
CA ALA A 569 -9.69 -10.75 6.66
C ALA A 569 -9.65 -11.31 5.22
N TYR A 570 -8.48 -11.66 4.70
CA TYR A 570 -8.34 -12.37 3.42
C TYR A 570 -9.01 -13.74 3.46
N TYR A 571 -8.72 -14.52 4.50
CA TYR A 571 -9.32 -15.83 4.69
C TYR A 571 -10.85 -15.73 4.86
N GLU A 572 -11.33 -14.86 5.75
CA GLU A 572 -12.76 -14.65 5.99
C GLU A 572 -13.49 -14.25 4.71
N SER A 573 -12.90 -13.37 3.90
CA SER A 573 -13.47 -12.95 2.63
C SER A 573 -13.59 -14.11 1.64
N SER A 574 -12.58 -14.98 1.56
CA SER A 574 -12.63 -16.17 0.71
C SER A 574 -13.66 -17.18 1.20
N LEU A 575 -13.79 -17.35 2.53
CA LEU A 575 -14.78 -18.22 3.14
C LEU A 575 -16.21 -17.72 2.90
N VAL A 576 -16.43 -16.38 2.86
CA VAL A 576 -17.70 -15.77 2.44
C VAL A 576 -17.99 -16.12 0.98
N VAL A 577 -17.02 -15.98 0.08
CA VAL A 577 -17.20 -16.31 -1.34
C VAL A 577 -17.53 -17.80 -1.52
N GLU A 578 -16.79 -18.69 -0.85
CA GLU A 578 -17.06 -20.13 -0.83
C GLU A 578 -18.50 -20.40 -0.38
N PHE A 579 -18.92 -19.84 0.75
CA PHE A 579 -20.29 -19.98 1.27
C PHE A 579 -21.35 -19.50 0.26
N LEU A 580 -21.11 -18.36 -0.40
CA LEU A 580 -22.06 -17.80 -1.36
C LEU A 580 -22.15 -18.68 -2.62
N VAL A 581 -21.02 -19.16 -3.13
CA VAL A 581 -20.95 -20.03 -4.31
C VAL A 581 -21.56 -21.39 -4.01
N ASP A 582 -21.25 -22.00 -2.87
CA ASP A 582 -21.79 -23.31 -2.47
C ASP A 582 -23.29 -23.28 -2.32
N LYS A 583 -23.81 -22.18 -1.78
CA LYS A 583 -25.23 -22.08 -1.45
C LYS A 583 -26.11 -21.57 -2.59
N PHE A 584 -25.63 -20.62 -3.36
CA PHE A 584 -26.40 -19.89 -4.38
C PHE A 584 -25.90 -20.13 -5.79
N GLY A 585 -24.76 -20.77 -5.95
CA GLY A 585 -24.13 -21.06 -7.23
C GLY A 585 -23.27 -19.90 -7.75
N LEU A 586 -22.32 -20.24 -8.65
CA LEU A 586 -21.41 -19.28 -9.27
C LEU A 586 -22.15 -18.21 -10.10
N GLU A 587 -23.26 -18.57 -10.77
CA GLU A 587 -24.02 -17.62 -11.57
C GLU A 587 -24.59 -16.48 -10.72
N SER A 588 -25.02 -16.76 -9.47
CA SER A 588 -25.46 -15.69 -8.55
C SER A 588 -24.34 -14.73 -8.20
N LEU A 589 -23.10 -15.21 -8.07
CA LEU A 589 -21.92 -14.35 -7.87
C LEU A 589 -21.64 -13.49 -9.11
N LYS A 590 -21.76 -14.06 -10.31
CA LYS A 590 -21.61 -13.32 -11.58
C LYS A 590 -22.68 -12.24 -11.73
N ASP A 591 -23.92 -12.53 -11.35
CA ASP A 591 -25.01 -11.53 -11.32
C ASP A 591 -24.69 -10.37 -10.38
N ILE A 592 -24.10 -10.66 -9.19
CA ILE A 592 -23.65 -9.61 -8.28
C ILE A 592 -22.58 -8.73 -8.94
N LEU A 593 -21.57 -9.33 -9.60
CA LEU A 593 -20.53 -8.56 -10.29
C LEU A 593 -21.11 -7.67 -11.40
N ALA A 594 -22.11 -8.15 -12.15
CA ALA A 594 -22.81 -7.36 -13.16
C ALA A 594 -23.58 -6.17 -12.56
N ASP A 595 -24.28 -6.37 -11.44
CA ASP A 595 -25.00 -5.28 -10.76
C ASP A 595 -24.01 -4.22 -10.18
N LEU A 596 -22.86 -4.67 -9.66
CA LEU A 596 -21.79 -3.77 -9.23
C LEU A 596 -21.22 -2.94 -10.39
N ALA A 597 -21.12 -3.49 -11.60
CA ALA A 597 -20.72 -2.75 -12.79
C ALA A 597 -21.63 -1.56 -13.09
N GLU A 598 -22.93 -1.71 -12.81
CA GLU A 598 -23.91 -0.63 -12.93
C GLU A 598 -23.82 0.39 -11.76
N GLY A 599 -22.99 0.15 -10.76
CA GLY A 599 -22.75 1.04 -9.62
C GLY A 599 -23.73 0.85 -8.46
N GLU A 600 -24.38 -0.32 -8.38
CA GLU A 600 -25.24 -0.65 -7.24
C GLU A 600 -24.39 -0.97 -5.98
N GLU A 601 -24.95 -0.69 -4.80
CA GLU A 601 -24.25 -0.95 -3.53
C GLU A 601 -24.32 -2.46 -3.18
N ILE A 602 -23.20 -3.03 -2.74
CA ILE A 602 -23.02 -4.48 -2.55
C ILE A 602 -24.03 -5.10 -1.61
N ASN A 603 -24.34 -4.47 -0.45
CA ASN A 603 -25.27 -5.04 0.53
C ASN A 603 -26.72 -5.06 -0.01
N ALA A 604 -27.08 -4.06 -0.80
CA ALA A 604 -28.37 -4.01 -1.49
C ALA A 604 -28.45 -5.08 -2.58
N VAL A 605 -27.38 -5.28 -3.34
CA VAL A 605 -27.29 -6.30 -4.39
C VAL A 605 -27.39 -7.70 -3.78
N ILE A 606 -26.62 -8.00 -2.74
CA ILE A 606 -26.70 -9.31 -2.03
C ILE A 606 -28.11 -9.52 -1.50
N SER A 607 -28.70 -8.50 -0.87
CA SER A 607 -30.04 -8.61 -0.31
C SER A 607 -31.11 -8.89 -1.37
N ARG A 608 -30.96 -8.33 -2.56
CA ARG A 608 -31.89 -8.52 -3.68
C ARG A 608 -31.69 -9.87 -4.41
N ARG A 609 -30.44 -10.25 -4.67
CA ARG A 609 -30.11 -11.44 -5.47
C ARG A 609 -30.20 -12.74 -4.66
N MET A 610 -29.95 -12.67 -3.36
CA MET A 610 -29.83 -13.87 -2.52
C MET A 610 -30.85 -13.88 -1.38
N ALA A 611 -30.60 -13.09 -0.33
CA ALA A 611 -31.49 -12.93 0.81
C ALA A 611 -31.09 -11.67 1.61
N PRO A 612 -31.96 -11.15 2.49
CA PRO A 612 -31.62 -10.01 3.35
C PRO A 612 -30.25 -10.20 4.03
N ILE A 613 -29.42 -9.15 4.04
CA ILE A 613 -28.02 -9.25 4.45
C ILE A 613 -27.86 -9.82 5.86
N GLU A 614 -28.74 -9.46 6.81
CA GLU A 614 -28.69 -9.96 8.18
C GLU A 614 -28.93 -11.47 8.25
N LYS A 615 -29.74 -12.01 7.31
CA LYS A 615 -29.98 -13.44 7.20
C LYS A 615 -28.76 -14.16 6.61
N ILE A 616 -28.11 -13.54 5.63
CA ILE A 616 -26.86 -14.06 5.02
C ILE A 616 -25.76 -14.11 6.08
N GLU A 617 -25.55 -13.03 6.82
CA GLU A 617 -24.55 -12.94 7.90
C GLU A 617 -24.74 -14.03 8.96
N LYS A 618 -25.98 -14.20 9.45
CA LYS A 618 -26.28 -15.27 10.42
C LYS A 618 -26.02 -16.67 9.86
N GLN A 619 -26.29 -16.89 8.58
CA GLN A 619 -26.07 -18.19 7.94
C GLN A 619 -24.59 -18.44 7.69
N PHE A 620 -23.86 -17.38 7.31
CA PHE A 620 -22.41 -17.42 7.16
C PHE A 620 -21.73 -17.70 8.51
N GLU A 621 -22.11 -17.01 9.59
CA GLU A 621 -21.57 -17.29 10.93
C GLU A 621 -21.74 -18.75 11.31
N ALA A 622 -22.92 -19.33 11.10
CA ALA A 622 -23.17 -20.74 11.37
C ALA A 622 -22.32 -21.68 10.49
N PHE A 623 -22.10 -21.32 9.22
CA PHE A 623 -21.23 -22.04 8.30
C PHE A 623 -19.76 -21.98 8.76
N ALA A 624 -19.25 -20.78 9.03
CA ALA A 624 -17.87 -20.57 9.46
C ALA A 624 -17.58 -21.28 10.79
N ARG A 625 -18.50 -21.20 11.78
CA ARG A 625 -18.38 -21.92 13.04
C ARG A 625 -18.30 -23.42 12.83
N LYS A 626 -19.14 -23.96 11.96
CA LYS A 626 -19.11 -25.40 11.63
C LYS A 626 -17.76 -25.79 10.99
N GLN A 627 -17.25 -25.01 10.04
CA GLN A 627 -15.94 -25.25 9.45
C GLN A 627 -14.83 -25.24 10.51
N ALA A 628 -14.89 -24.27 11.44
CA ALA A 628 -13.94 -24.17 12.54
C ALA A 628 -14.04 -25.36 13.52
N GLU A 629 -15.25 -25.83 13.85
CA GLU A 629 -15.46 -27.01 14.69
C GLU A 629 -15.02 -28.31 14.00
N ASP A 630 -15.15 -28.36 12.68
CA ASP A 630 -14.79 -29.51 11.85
C ASP A 630 -13.27 -29.61 11.61
N LEU A 631 -12.51 -28.55 11.87
CA LEU A 631 -11.04 -28.58 11.79
C LEU A 631 -10.49 -29.59 12.81
N ALA A 632 -9.86 -30.65 12.34
CA ALA A 632 -9.18 -31.64 13.16
C ALA A 632 -10.02 -32.06 14.40
N LYS A 633 -11.20 -32.60 14.14
CA LYS A 633 -12.23 -32.95 15.17
C LYS A 633 -11.73 -33.76 16.36
N ASN A 634 -10.66 -34.54 16.17
CA ASN A 634 -10.09 -35.38 17.21
C ASN A 634 -9.02 -34.66 18.05
N VAL A 635 -8.67 -33.43 17.69
CA VAL A 635 -7.74 -32.62 18.45
C VAL A 635 -8.43 -32.05 19.68
N ASP A 636 -7.78 -32.17 20.82
CA ASP A 636 -8.14 -31.42 22.02
C ASP A 636 -7.44 -30.05 21.97
N TRP A 637 -8.23 -28.99 21.74
CA TRP A 637 -7.80 -27.62 21.63
C TRP A 637 -7.69 -26.89 22.97
N ALA A 638 -7.86 -27.59 24.11
CA ALA A 638 -7.73 -26.98 25.43
C ALA A 638 -6.31 -26.47 25.66
N GLU A 639 -6.22 -25.19 26.00
CA GLU A 639 -4.98 -24.55 26.45
C GLU A 639 -5.12 -24.23 27.94
N PRO A 640 -4.09 -24.43 28.76
CA PRO A 640 -4.13 -24.00 30.15
C PRO A 640 -4.13 -22.48 30.26
N GLU A 641 -4.71 -21.96 31.34
CA GLU A 641 -4.60 -20.54 31.64
C GLU A 641 -3.13 -20.14 31.86
N LYS A 642 -2.77 -18.93 31.41
CA LYS A 642 -1.41 -18.42 31.48
C LYS A 642 -0.86 -18.44 32.91
N GLY A 643 0.19 -19.24 33.14
CA GLY A 643 0.82 -19.43 34.46
C GLY A 643 0.21 -20.56 35.30
N GLN A 644 -0.77 -21.29 34.83
CA GLN A 644 -1.38 -22.43 35.56
C GLN A 644 -0.49 -23.69 35.52
N VAL A 645 0.29 -23.85 34.46
CA VAL A 645 1.20 -24.99 34.29
C VAL A 645 2.53 -24.48 33.75
N ASP A 646 3.62 -24.95 34.35
CA ASP A 646 4.98 -24.70 33.81
C ASP A 646 5.34 -25.79 32.83
N PHE A 647 5.22 -25.50 31.55
CA PHE A 647 5.47 -26.47 30.49
C PHE A 647 6.95 -26.61 30.11
N SER A 648 7.83 -25.86 30.70
CA SER A 648 9.27 -26.13 30.65
C SER A 648 9.64 -27.34 31.53
N ASP A 649 8.73 -27.74 32.45
CA ASP A 649 8.86 -28.93 33.27
C ASP A 649 8.26 -30.16 32.54
N PRO A 650 9.06 -31.17 32.16
CA PRO A 650 8.59 -32.39 31.49
C PRO A 650 7.54 -33.18 32.28
N GLU A 651 7.58 -33.14 33.64
CA GLU A 651 6.59 -33.85 34.49
C GLU A 651 5.21 -33.15 34.37
N ALA A 652 5.16 -31.81 34.49
CA ALA A 652 3.95 -31.02 34.31
C ALA A 652 3.30 -31.22 32.93
N LEU A 653 4.12 -31.25 31.89
CA LEU A 653 3.67 -31.55 30.53
C LEU A 653 3.11 -32.98 30.38
N THR A 654 3.73 -33.96 31.03
CA THR A 654 3.27 -35.34 31.05
C THR A 654 1.93 -35.48 31.77
N ASP A 655 1.78 -34.83 32.94
CA ASP A 655 0.52 -34.80 33.71
C ASP A 655 -0.62 -34.13 32.93
N TRP A 656 -0.30 -33.04 32.16
CA TRP A 656 -1.28 -32.43 31.27
C TRP A 656 -1.74 -33.41 30.16
N LEU A 657 -0.80 -34.07 29.50
CA LEU A 657 -1.05 -35.02 28.44
C LEU A 657 -1.84 -36.28 28.91
N GLN A 658 -1.76 -36.68 30.18
CA GLN A 658 -2.61 -37.71 30.73
C GLN A 658 -4.09 -37.31 30.76
N LYS A 659 -4.37 -36.02 31.05
CA LYS A 659 -5.75 -35.48 31.08
C LYS A 659 -6.21 -35.05 29.68
N HIS A 660 -5.30 -34.61 28.83
CA HIS A 660 -5.54 -34.10 27.48
C HIS A 660 -4.71 -34.87 26.45
N PRO A 661 -4.97 -36.14 26.22
CA PRO A 661 -4.12 -37.02 25.41
C PRO A 661 -4.02 -36.65 23.94
N ASN A 662 -4.94 -35.82 23.44
CA ASN A 662 -4.98 -35.32 22.07
C ASN A 662 -4.71 -33.81 21.98
N SER A 663 -4.17 -33.19 23.02
CA SER A 663 -3.77 -31.77 22.98
C SER A 663 -2.65 -31.57 21.96
N PHE A 664 -2.97 -30.86 20.86
CA PHE A 664 -2.06 -30.67 19.74
C PHE A 664 -0.78 -29.96 20.17
N TRP A 665 -0.92 -28.83 20.86
CA TRP A 665 0.23 -28.04 21.28
C TRP A 665 1.07 -28.76 22.34
N ALA A 666 0.46 -29.46 23.30
CA ALA A 666 1.20 -30.22 24.32
C ALA A 666 1.97 -31.41 23.72
N LEU A 667 1.36 -32.10 22.72
CA LEU A 667 2.05 -33.15 21.95
C LEU A 667 3.21 -32.57 21.14
N THR A 668 3.07 -31.38 20.56
CA THR A 668 4.13 -30.68 19.83
C THR A 668 5.27 -30.30 20.78
N LEU A 669 5.00 -29.71 21.94
CA LEU A 669 6.01 -29.41 22.95
C LEU A 669 6.74 -30.66 23.41
N ARG A 670 6.01 -31.76 23.72
CA ARG A 670 6.64 -33.01 24.13
C ARG A 670 7.52 -33.62 23.01
N ALA A 671 7.05 -33.53 21.78
CA ALA A 671 7.86 -33.95 20.62
C ALA A 671 9.16 -33.15 20.53
N ASN A 672 9.12 -31.82 20.75
CA ASN A 672 10.32 -30.97 20.73
C ASN A 672 11.30 -31.34 21.86
N HIS A 673 10.82 -31.55 23.09
CA HIS A 673 11.69 -31.99 24.18
C HIS A 673 12.35 -33.34 23.87
N LEU A 674 11.61 -34.30 23.33
CA LEU A 674 12.16 -35.61 22.96
C LEU A 674 13.13 -35.53 21.76
N LEU A 675 12.97 -34.56 20.89
CA LEU A 675 13.93 -34.25 19.80
C LEU A 675 15.27 -33.77 20.38
N GLU A 676 15.21 -32.90 21.39
CA GLU A 676 16.39 -32.42 22.10
C GLU A 676 17.11 -33.54 22.88
N GLU A 677 16.34 -34.48 23.44
CA GLU A 677 16.82 -35.69 24.10
C GLU A 677 17.34 -36.78 23.14
N GLU A 678 17.18 -36.57 21.83
CA GLU A 678 17.50 -37.56 20.75
C GLU A 678 16.74 -38.90 20.90
N ASN A 679 15.57 -38.88 21.53
CA ASN A 679 14.76 -40.07 21.75
C ASN A 679 13.86 -40.36 20.52
N TRP A 680 14.52 -40.83 19.44
CA TRP A 680 13.90 -40.99 18.13
C TRP A 680 12.67 -41.93 18.12
N GLU A 681 12.64 -42.96 18.93
CA GLU A 681 11.55 -43.93 18.99
C GLU A 681 10.25 -43.27 19.53
N GLN A 682 10.37 -42.59 20.67
CA GLN A 682 9.20 -41.93 21.29
C GLN A 682 8.73 -40.72 20.46
N VAL A 683 9.64 -39.94 19.92
CA VAL A 683 9.30 -38.79 19.03
C VAL A 683 8.51 -39.27 17.82
N GLN A 684 8.93 -40.34 17.14
CA GLN A 684 8.21 -40.85 15.98
C GLN A 684 6.75 -41.22 16.32
N ILE A 685 6.53 -41.83 17.47
CA ILE A 685 5.17 -42.19 17.93
C ILE A 685 4.30 -40.95 18.09
N LEU A 686 4.83 -39.91 18.73
CA LEU A 686 4.10 -38.62 18.94
C LEU A 686 3.85 -37.89 17.62
N LEU A 687 4.85 -37.77 16.75
CA LEU A 687 4.70 -37.10 15.46
C LEU A 687 3.70 -37.83 14.54
N LYS A 688 3.70 -39.18 14.52
CA LYS A 688 2.71 -39.95 13.80
C LYS A 688 1.31 -39.72 14.37
N LYS A 689 1.18 -39.59 15.69
CA LYS A 689 -0.06 -39.22 16.34
C LYS A 689 -0.52 -37.80 15.93
N LEU A 690 0.37 -36.82 15.94
CA LEU A 690 0.09 -35.44 15.47
C LEU A 690 -0.44 -35.44 14.02
N LEU A 691 0.21 -36.21 13.12
CA LEU A 691 -0.25 -36.35 11.74
C LEU A 691 -1.63 -37.00 11.63
N SER A 692 -1.96 -37.97 12.51
CA SER A 692 -3.27 -38.59 12.51
C SER A 692 -4.37 -37.66 13.05
N LEU A 693 -4.02 -36.74 13.95
CA LEU A 693 -4.90 -35.73 14.52
C LEU A 693 -5.15 -34.55 13.58
N TYR A 694 -4.08 -34.04 12.97
CA TYR A 694 -4.14 -32.87 12.09
C TYR A 694 -3.21 -33.02 10.85
N PRO A 695 -3.65 -33.78 9.82
CA PRO A 695 -2.81 -34.12 8.67
C PRO A 695 -2.50 -32.91 7.76
N ASN A 696 -3.30 -31.85 7.82
CA ASN A 696 -3.10 -30.66 6.98
C ASN A 696 -2.28 -29.55 7.66
N TYR A 697 -1.69 -29.82 8.83
CA TYR A 697 -0.81 -28.86 9.48
C TYR A 697 0.56 -28.82 8.80
N THR A 698 0.89 -27.69 8.19
CA THR A 698 2.11 -27.49 7.37
C THR A 698 2.99 -26.33 7.84
N ASP A 699 2.66 -25.68 8.96
CA ASP A 699 3.44 -24.57 9.50
C ASP A 699 4.84 -25.04 9.95
N GLU A 700 5.70 -24.09 10.27
CA GLU A 700 7.07 -24.38 10.74
C GLU A 700 7.08 -25.39 11.88
N GLY A 701 7.97 -26.36 11.82
CA GLY A 701 8.04 -27.43 12.81
C GLY A 701 6.95 -28.50 12.66
N ASN A 702 6.28 -28.60 11.50
CA ASN A 702 5.27 -29.62 11.25
C ASN A 702 5.82 -31.04 11.33
N ALA A 703 4.94 -31.98 11.67
CA ALA A 703 5.33 -33.38 11.91
C ALA A 703 5.87 -34.11 10.68
N TYR A 704 5.52 -33.68 9.47
CA TYR A 704 6.11 -34.24 8.23
C TYR A 704 7.61 -33.94 8.12
N SER A 705 7.98 -32.64 8.28
CA SER A 705 9.38 -32.21 8.24
C SER A 705 10.21 -32.86 9.33
N LEU A 706 9.69 -32.91 10.56
CA LEU A 706 10.39 -33.50 11.71
C LEU A 706 10.59 -35.00 11.52
N LEU A 707 9.57 -35.75 11.08
CA LEU A 707 9.71 -37.18 10.77
C LEU A 707 10.71 -37.44 9.63
N ALA A 708 10.67 -36.61 8.59
CA ALA A 708 11.62 -36.75 7.49
C ALA A 708 13.08 -36.55 7.97
N GLN A 709 13.33 -35.56 8.85
CA GLN A 709 14.64 -35.34 9.45
C GLN A 709 15.10 -36.53 10.31
N ILE A 710 14.20 -37.11 11.11
CA ILE A 710 14.51 -38.30 11.90
C ILE A 710 14.84 -39.48 11.01
N TYR A 711 14.03 -39.79 9.99
CA TYR A 711 14.27 -40.90 9.07
C TYR A 711 15.58 -40.71 8.31
N ARG A 712 15.94 -39.50 7.95
CA ARG A 712 17.26 -39.17 7.35
C ARG A 712 18.42 -39.54 8.30
N LYS A 713 18.30 -39.14 9.60
CA LYS A 713 19.32 -39.49 10.63
C LYS A 713 19.42 -41.01 10.88
N LEU A 714 18.35 -41.75 10.64
CA LEU A 714 18.30 -43.22 10.79
C LEU A 714 18.61 -44.00 9.50
N ASP A 715 18.99 -43.31 8.42
CA ASP A 715 19.21 -43.85 7.08
C ASP A 715 17.97 -44.59 6.47
N GLU A 716 16.77 -44.21 6.91
CA GLU A 716 15.49 -44.77 6.43
C GLU A 716 14.93 -43.96 5.24
N THR A 717 15.65 -43.95 4.11
CA THR A 717 15.38 -43.09 2.95
C THR A 717 13.94 -43.19 2.39
N GLU A 718 13.36 -44.44 2.36
CA GLU A 718 11.97 -44.60 1.86
C GLU A 718 10.93 -43.95 2.76
N GLN A 719 11.12 -43.99 4.09
CA GLN A 719 10.24 -43.33 5.03
C GLN A 719 10.41 -41.79 4.99
N GLU A 720 11.67 -41.31 4.85
CA GLU A 720 11.97 -39.93 4.60
C GLU A 720 11.20 -39.41 3.36
N ARG A 721 11.36 -40.13 2.23
CA ARG A 721 10.70 -39.79 0.95
C ARG A 721 9.19 -39.76 1.09
N LEU A 722 8.59 -40.71 1.78
CA LEU A 722 7.13 -40.75 2.00
C LEU A 722 6.64 -39.53 2.77
N MET A 723 7.33 -39.10 3.83
CA MET A 723 6.92 -37.91 4.61
C MET A 723 7.08 -36.62 3.80
N LEU A 724 8.18 -36.47 3.11
CA LEU A 724 8.42 -35.30 2.23
C LEU A 724 7.41 -35.23 1.09
N SER A 725 7.07 -36.37 0.46
CA SER A 725 6.07 -36.42 -0.62
C SER A 725 4.67 -36.01 -0.13
N LYS A 726 4.30 -36.39 1.09
CA LYS A 726 3.03 -35.97 1.71
C LYS A 726 3.03 -34.46 1.98
N LEU A 727 4.13 -33.92 2.52
CA LEU A 727 4.26 -32.48 2.72
C LEU A 727 4.18 -31.71 1.39
N ALA A 728 4.91 -32.18 0.37
CA ALA A 728 4.92 -31.60 -0.98
C ALA A 728 3.55 -31.63 -1.68
N ALA A 729 2.63 -32.49 -1.24
CA ALA A 729 1.26 -32.55 -1.77
C ALA A 729 0.30 -31.52 -1.12
N VAL A 730 0.56 -31.11 0.14
CA VAL A 730 -0.34 -30.26 0.91
C VAL A 730 0.20 -28.83 1.13
N SER A 731 1.46 -28.55 0.77
CA SER A 731 2.06 -27.22 0.91
C SER A 731 2.67 -26.79 -0.42
N ALA A 732 2.35 -25.58 -0.87
CA ALA A 732 2.92 -24.97 -2.08
C ALA A 732 4.29 -24.30 -1.85
N ASN A 733 4.73 -24.21 -0.59
CA ASN A 733 5.95 -23.51 -0.18
C ASN A 733 6.98 -24.46 0.50
N ALA A 734 6.79 -25.77 0.38
CA ALA A 734 7.65 -26.78 1.03
C ALA A 734 9.00 -26.98 0.30
N VAL A 735 9.77 -25.91 0.15
CA VAL A 735 10.98 -25.83 -0.69
C VAL A 735 12.05 -26.85 -0.28
N GLU A 736 12.25 -27.02 1.04
CA GLU A 736 13.20 -27.99 1.57
C GLU A 736 12.77 -29.43 1.22
N ALA A 737 11.46 -29.69 1.26
CA ALA A 737 10.95 -31.00 0.87
C ALA A 737 11.14 -31.25 -0.63
N TYR A 738 10.85 -30.27 -1.48
CA TYR A 738 11.07 -30.39 -2.93
C TYR A 738 12.53 -30.64 -3.25
N GLY A 739 13.45 -29.82 -2.68
CA GLY A 739 14.87 -29.97 -2.88
C GLY A 739 15.38 -31.36 -2.49
N ARG A 740 14.97 -31.86 -1.31
CA ARG A 740 15.38 -33.16 -0.81
C ARG A 740 14.80 -34.32 -1.61
N LEU A 741 13.56 -34.22 -2.06
CA LEU A 741 12.94 -35.20 -2.96
C LEU A 741 13.68 -35.28 -4.31
N MET A 742 14.17 -34.17 -4.83
CA MET A 742 14.98 -34.12 -6.03
C MET A 742 16.35 -34.79 -5.79
N GLU A 743 17.00 -34.58 -4.65
CA GLU A 743 18.25 -35.24 -4.27
C GLU A 743 18.06 -36.77 -4.20
N ILE A 744 17.05 -37.25 -3.48
CA ILE A 744 16.68 -38.68 -3.40
C ILE A 744 16.40 -39.25 -4.80
N GLY A 745 15.65 -38.48 -5.61
CA GLY A 745 15.40 -38.84 -7.01
C GLY A 745 16.66 -38.99 -7.85
N MET A 746 17.67 -38.10 -7.65
CA MET A 746 18.97 -38.21 -8.30
C MET A 746 19.74 -39.50 -7.87
N GLU A 747 19.73 -39.82 -6.58
CA GLU A 747 20.35 -41.03 -6.03
C GLU A 747 19.70 -42.30 -6.58
N GLN A 748 18.36 -42.32 -6.65
CA GLN A 748 17.56 -43.47 -7.09
C GLN A 748 17.32 -43.50 -8.61
N LYS A 749 17.67 -42.44 -9.35
CA LYS A 749 17.38 -42.24 -10.77
C LYS A 749 15.86 -42.19 -11.07
N ASP A 750 15.10 -41.64 -10.14
CA ASP A 750 13.69 -41.40 -10.31
C ASP A 750 13.47 -40.05 -11.02
N TRP A 751 13.70 -40.06 -12.33
CA TRP A 751 13.66 -38.86 -13.17
C TRP A 751 12.29 -38.17 -13.19
N PRO A 752 11.14 -38.88 -13.22
CA PRO A 752 9.85 -38.25 -13.13
C PRO A 752 9.64 -37.51 -11.81
N ALA A 753 10.08 -38.06 -10.66
CA ALA A 753 10.00 -37.41 -9.37
C ALA A 753 10.82 -36.11 -9.31
N ILE A 754 11.99 -36.08 -9.98
CA ILE A 754 12.82 -34.87 -10.08
C ILE A 754 12.05 -33.77 -10.85
N LEU A 755 11.43 -34.10 -11.97
CA LEU A 755 10.67 -33.10 -12.75
C LEU A 755 9.44 -32.57 -12.01
N GLU A 756 8.71 -33.44 -11.32
CA GLU A 756 7.55 -33.05 -10.52
C GLU A 756 7.96 -32.07 -9.43
N ASN A 757 8.93 -32.44 -8.59
CA ASN A 757 9.38 -31.60 -7.48
C ASN A 757 10.17 -30.37 -7.95
N GLY A 758 10.93 -30.49 -9.04
CA GLY A 758 11.61 -29.37 -9.69
C GLY A 758 10.62 -28.30 -10.17
N ASN A 759 9.50 -28.68 -10.76
CA ASN A 759 8.45 -27.74 -11.15
C ASN A 759 7.83 -27.00 -9.94
N LYS A 760 7.62 -27.71 -8.82
CA LYS A 760 7.15 -27.09 -7.56
C LYS A 760 8.21 -26.15 -6.98
N TYR A 761 9.48 -26.54 -7.05
CA TYR A 761 10.59 -25.72 -6.60
C TYR A 761 10.71 -24.43 -7.42
N MET A 762 10.63 -24.54 -8.75
CA MET A 762 10.66 -23.39 -9.67
C MET A 762 9.53 -22.38 -9.45
N ALA A 763 8.39 -22.81 -8.92
CA ALA A 763 7.31 -21.91 -8.55
C ALA A 763 7.62 -21.02 -7.33
N VAL A 764 8.73 -21.30 -6.61
CA VAL A 764 9.20 -20.50 -5.47
C VAL A 764 10.56 -19.86 -5.75
N TYR A 765 11.54 -20.65 -6.22
CA TYR A 765 12.92 -20.21 -6.48
C TYR A 765 13.41 -20.56 -7.89
N PRO A 766 12.94 -19.85 -8.93
CA PRO A 766 13.32 -20.15 -10.32
C PRO A 766 14.79 -19.85 -10.64
N MET A 767 15.49 -19.05 -9.81
CA MET A 767 16.85 -18.58 -10.06
C MET A 767 17.93 -19.49 -9.43
N LEU A 768 17.59 -20.69 -8.94
CA LEU A 768 18.54 -21.60 -8.34
C LEU A 768 19.13 -22.56 -9.38
N GLY A 769 20.43 -22.45 -9.69
CA GLY A 769 21.10 -23.24 -10.73
C GLY A 769 21.04 -24.74 -10.49
N THR A 770 21.10 -25.24 -9.24
CA THR A 770 21.02 -26.66 -8.92
C THR A 770 19.72 -27.32 -9.40
N VAL A 771 18.61 -26.62 -9.36
CA VAL A 771 17.31 -27.12 -9.84
C VAL A 771 17.36 -27.31 -11.36
N HIS A 772 17.85 -26.31 -12.09
CA HIS A 772 18.02 -26.41 -13.55
C HIS A 772 18.98 -27.53 -13.96
N LEU A 773 20.07 -27.76 -13.20
CA LEU A 773 20.96 -28.88 -13.43
C LEU A 773 20.27 -30.25 -13.29
N GLN A 774 19.54 -30.44 -12.19
CA GLN A 774 18.86 -31.70 -11.91
C GLN A 774 17.72 -31.96 -12.89
N MET A 775 16.92 -30.92 -13.21
CA MET A 775 15.86 -31.01 -14.24
C MET A 775 16.42 -31.25 -15.64
N GLY A 776 17.53 -30.58 -15.99
CA GLY A 776 18.23 -30.80 -17.26
C GLY A 776 18.69 -32.26 -17.41
N ARG A 777 19.29 -32.83 -16.36
CA ARG A 777 19.69 -34.25 -16.34
C ARG A 777 18.48 -35.18 -16.43
N ALA A 778 17.44 -34.94 -15.67
CA ALA A 778 16.23 -35.77 -15.70
C ALA A 778 15.57 -35.76 -17.10
N ASN A 779 15.48 -34.59 -17.74
CA ASN A 779 14.97 -34.48 -19.10
C ASN A 779 15.88 -35.18 -20.14
N GLU A 780 17.22 -35.07 -20.00
CA GLU A 780 18.18 -35.77 -20.86
C GLU A 780 18.00 -37.29 -20.77
N GLU A 781 17.87 -37.84 -19.55
CA GLU A 781 17.70 -39.30 -19.33
C GLU A 781 16.33 -39.82 -19.79
N LEU A 782 15.28 -38.97 -19.77
CA LEU A 782 13.95 -39.30 -20.28
C LEU A 782 13.81 -39.09 -21.79
N GLY A 783 14.84 -38.56 -22.46
CA GLY A 783 14.82 -38.24 -23.89
C GLY A 783 14.00 -36.98 -24.25
N HIS A 784 13.68 -36.13 -23.27
CA HIS A 784 13.00 -34.85 -23.46
C HIS A 784 14.06 -33.79 -23.86
N ASN A 785 14.61 -33.92 -25.06
CA ASN A 785 15.80 -33.15 -25.49
C ASN A 785 15.58 -31.64 -25.48
N GLU A 786 14.43 -31.14 -25.91
CA GLU A 786 14.14 -29.70 -25.93
C GLU A 786 14.12 -29.12 -24.51
N GLN A 787 13.45 -29.79 -23.57
CA GLN A 787 13.36 -29.37 -22.17
C GLN A 787 14.73 -29.47 -21.47
N ALA A 788 15.56 -30.47 -21.83
CA ALA A 788 16.94 -30.59 -21.36
C ALA A 788 17.79 -29.40 -21.83
N ILE A 789 17.69 -29.05 -23.12
CA ILE A 789 18.38 -27.90 -23.72
C ILE A 789 17.98 -26.59 -22.99
N ASP A 790 16.69 -26.40 -22.81
CA ASP A 790 16.18 -25.20 -22.12
C ASP A 790 16.71 -25.12 -20.67
N SER A 791 16.68 -26.22 -19.92
CA SER A 791 17.20 -26.27 -18.56
C SER A 791 18.69 -25.95 -18.49
N TYR A 792 19.49 -26.52 -19.39
CA TYR A 792 20.95 -26.28 -19.43
C TYR A 792 21.30 -24.86 -19.93
N ARG A 793 20.55 -24.29 -20.86
CA ARG A 793 20.72 -22.89 -21.28
C ARG A 793 20.46 -21.93 -20.14
N ARG A 794 19.36 -22.12 -19.39
CA ARG A 794 19.05 -21.35 -18.19
C ARG A 794 20.16 -21.49 -17.13
N LEU A 795 20.64 -22.69 -16.94
CA LEU A 795 21.76 -22.94 -16.02
C LEU A 795 23.02 -22.16 -16.40
N LEU A 796 23.37 -22.06 -17.68
CA LEU A 796 24.51 -21.27 -18.13
C LEU A 796 24.39 -19.78 -17.81
N LEU A 797 23.15 -19.23 -17.83
CA LEU A 797 22.88 -17.86 -17.44
C LEU A 797 23.07 -17.61 -15.94
N LEU A 798 23.00 -18.68 -15.13
CA LEU A 798 23.10 -18.64 -13.67
C LEU A 798 24.50 -18.92 -13.14
N ASP A 799 25.52 -18.80 -13.98
CA ASP A 799 26.93 -18.96 -13.65
C ASP A 799 27.24 -20.28 -12.91
N PRO A 800 27.07 -21.43 -13.58
CA PRO A 800 27.28 -22.75 -12.96
C PRO A 800 28.75 -23.00 -12.60
N ALA A 801 28.97 -23.78 -11.54
CA ALA A 801 30.30 -24.15 -11.09
C ALA A 801 31.10 -24.94 -12.14
N ASP A 802 30.46 -25.66 -13.06
CA ASP A 802 31.08 -26.44 -14.15
C ASP A 802 30.40 -26.12 -15.50
N PRO A 803 30.67 -24.96 -16.11
CA PRO A 803 30.12 -24.61 -17.41
C PRO A 803 30.61 -25.55 -18.53
N ALA A 804 31.78 -26.15 -18.39
CA ALA A 804 32.34 -27.08 -19.39
C ALA A 804 31.49 -28.36 -19.53
N ASP A 805 31.01 -28.99 -18.42
CA ASP A 805 30.13 -30.15 -18.49
C ASP A 805 28.78 -29.78 -19.12
N ILE A 806 28.25 -28.61 -18.78
CA ILE A 806 26.95 -28.13 -19.32
C ILE A 806 27.04 -27.88 -20.83
N ASN A 807 28.08 -27.20 -21.29
CA ASN A 807 28.35 -26.99 -22.71
C ASN A 807 28.54 -28.30 -23.45
N TYR A 808 29.23 -29.26 -22.86
CA TYR A 808 29.39 -30.60 -23.43
C TYR A 808 28.07 -31.36 -23.58
N ARG A 809 27.17 -31.27 -22.57
CA ARG A 809 25.84 -31.89 -22.62
C ARG A 809 24.97 -31.25 -23.71
N LEU A 810 24.95 -29.92 -23.78
CA LEU A 810 24.30 -29.21 -24.87
C LEU A 810 24.80 -29.65 -26.22
N ALA A 811 26.10 -29.75 -26.38
CA ALA A 811 26.68 -30.24 -27.64
C ALA A 811 26.23 -31.66 -28.00
N LYS A 812 26.13 -32.58 -27.03
CA LYS A 812 25.56 -33.92 -27.26
C LYS A 812 24.11 -33.89 -27.73
N LEU A 813 23.27 -33.02 -27.11
CA LEU A 813 21.88 -32.92 -27.48
C LEU A 813 21.67 -32.33 -28.89
N PHE A 814 22.57 -31.46 -29.35
CA PHE A 814 22.52 -30.87 -30.68
C PHE A 814 23.22 -31.66 -31.76
N GLN A 815 24.05 -32.69 -31.40
CA GLN A 815 24.99 -33.28 -32.37
C GLN A 815 24.31 -33.83 -33.64
N ASP A 816 23.10 -34.39 -33.53
CA ASP A 816 22.39 -35.03 -34.64
C ASP A 816 21.39 -34.10 -35.33
N GLN A 817 20.93 -32.99 -34.62
CA GLN A 817 19.92 -32.04 -35.14
C GLN A 817 20.56 -30.80 -35.73
N ASP A 818 21.60 -30.27 -35.10
CA ASP A 818 22.34 -29.07 -35.52
C ASP A 818 23.83 -29.20 -35.20
N PRO A 819 24.60 -29.87 -36.06
CA PRO A 819 26.03 -30.05 -35.87
C PRO A 819 26.83 -28.75 -35.77
N GLY A 820 26.33 -27.65 -36.35
CA GLY A 820 26.94 -26.31 -36.26
C GLY A 820 26.88 -25.77 -34.83
N THR A 821 25.69 -25.79 -34.24
CA THR A 821 25.46 -25.41 -32.84
C THR A 821 26.17 -26.35 -31.87
N ALA A 822 26.16 -27.67 -32.14
CA ALA A 822 26.90 -28.66 -31.35
C ALA A 822 28.43 -28.38 -31.33
N LYS A 823 29.01 -28.05 -32.49
CA LYS A 823 30.42 -27.64 -32.61
C LYS A 823 30.73 -26.41 -31.76
N ARG A 824 29.87 -25.39 -31.78
CA ARG A 824 30.03 -24.16 -30.97
C ARG A 824 30.09 -24.52 -29.48
N TYR A 825 29.12 -25.26 -28.95
CA TYR A 825 29.10 -25.66 -27.56
C TYR A 825 30.31 -26.54 -27.16
N VAL A 826 30.77 -27.43 -28.02
CA VAL A 826 32.01 -28.20 -27.74
C VAL A 826 33.23 -27.29 -27.63
N LEU A 827 33.34 -26.27 -28.49
CA LEU A 827 34.45 -25.32 -28.43
C LEU A 827 34.38 -24.46 -27.16
N GLU A 828 33.19 -24.03 -26.71
CA GLU A 828 32.98 -23.37 -25.45
C GLU A 828 33.39 -24.27 -24.26
N ALA A 829 32.98 -25.54 -24.25
CA ALA A 829 33.40 -26.50 -23.24
C ALA A 829 34.94 -26.67 -23.19
N LEU A 830 35.60 -26.67 -24.34
CA LEU A 830 37.06 -26.77 -24.43
C LEU A 830 37.78 -25.45 -24.11
N ALA A 831 37.14 -24.32 -24.25
CA ALA A 831 37.68 -23.04 -23.79
C ALA A 831 37.75 -23.00 -22.25
N ASP A 832 36.69 -23.48 -21.57
CA ASP A 832 36.63 -23.57 -20.11
C ASP A 832 37.53 -24.68 -19.55
N ALA A 833 37.55 -25.87 -20.23
CA ALA A 833 38.30 -27.04 -19.81
C ALA A 833 39.12 -27.63 -21.00
N PRO A 834 40.32 -27.10 -21.34
CA PRO A 834 41.09 -27.49 -22.51
C PRO A 834 41.53 -28.98 -22.54
N ARG A 835 41.50 -29.67 -21.41
CA ARG A 835 41.85 -31.08 -21.27
C ARG A 835 40.65 -32.03 -21.21
N PHE A 836 39.42 -31.55 -21.50
CA PHE A 836 38.19 -32.35 -21.44
C PHE A 836 38.12 -33.38 -22.58
N ARG A 837 38.58 -34.60 -22.31
CA ARG A 837 38.73 -35.64 -23.31
C ARG A 837 37.47 -36.05 -24.06
N GLN A 838 36.32 -36.07 -23.35
CA GLN A 838 35.04 -36.39 -23.99
C GLN A 838 34.63 -35.32 -25.01
N ALA A 839 34.84 -34.05 -24.69
CA ALA A 839 34.56 -32.93 -25.58
C ALA A 839 35.44 -32.97 -26.85
N HIS A 840 36.75 -33.32 -26.72
CA HIS A 840 37.60 -33.52 -27.89
C HIS A 840 37.12 -34.67 -28.80
N ARG A 841 36.70 -35.80 -28.21
CA ARG A 841 36.15 -36.92 -28.99
C ARG A 841 34.88 -36.52 -29.74
N LEU A 842 33.97 -35.79 -29.07
CA LEU A 842 32.74 -35.31 -29.67
C LEU A 842 33.02 -34.32 -30.81
N LEU A 843 33.99 -33.43 -30.63
CA LEU A 843 34.40 -32.49 -31.68
C LEU A 843 34.90 -33.24 -32.93
N LEU A 844 35.78 -34.24 -32.74
CA LEU A 844 36.28 -35.04 -33.85
C LEU A 844 35.16 -35.82 -34.56
N LYS A 845 34.19 -36.35 -33.82
CA LYS A 845 33.00 -37.01 -34.38
C LYS A 845 32.18 -36.04 -35.23
N ILE A 846 31.80 -34.88 -34.71
CA ILE A 846 31.02 -33.87 -35.43
C ILE A 846 31.74 -33.44 -36.71
N ILE A 847 33.08 -33.25 -36.69
CA ILE A 847 33.84 -32.86 -37.86
C ILE A 847 33.88 -34.00 -38.91
N SER A 848 33.97 -35.29 -38.46
CA SER A 848 33.96 -36.43 -39.41
C SER A 848 32.60 -36.58 -40.09
N ASP A 849 31.49 -36.45 -39.32
CA ASP A 849 30.15 -36.65 -39.83
C ASP A 849 29.75 -35.53 -40.83
N THR A 850 30.12 -34.26 -40.53
CA THR A 850 29.91 -33.12 -41.46
C THR A 850 30.74 -33.21 -42.75
N ARG A 851 31.91 -33.91 -42.72
CA ARG A 851 32.70 -34.16 -43.94
C ARG A 851 32.14 -35.30 -44.79
N SER A 852 31.55 -36.35 -44.18
CA SER A 852 30.91 -37.45 -44.91
C SER A 852 29.63 -36.97 -45.66
N ASP A 853 28.86 -36.05 -45.06
CA ASP A 853 27.67 -35.51 -45.71
C ASP A 853 28.00 -34.55 -46.86
N SER A 854 29.10 -33.77 -46.76
CA SER A 854 29.58 -32.93 -47.84
C SER A 854 30.16 -33.72 -49.01
N SER A 855 30.73 -34.93 -48.76
CA SER A 855 31.28 -35.79 -49.78
C SER A 855 30.24 -36.61 -50.52
N SER A 856 29.05 -36.80 -49.96
CA SER A 856 27.92 -37.48 -50.58
C SER A 856 27.07 -36.56 -51.48
N SER A 857 27.24 -35.23 -51.39
CA SER A 857 26.56 -34.26 -52.27
C SER A 857 27.35 -33.83 -53.50
N GLU A 858 28.60 -34.30 -53.66
CA GLU A 858 29.45 -33.96 -54.83
C GLU A 858 29.52 -35.05 -55.90
N SER A 859 28.68 -36.02 -55.93
CA SER A 859 28.56 -36.99 -57.00
C SER A 859 27.38 -36.75 -57.94
N THR A 860 27.57 -35.80 -58.85
CA THR A 860 26.78 -35.78 -60.12
C THR A 860 27.71 -35.77 -61.31
N PRO A 861 27.39 -36.55 -62.33
CA PRO A 861 28.33 -36.83 -63.40
C PRO A 861 28.23 -35.77 -64.53
N ASN A 862 29.40 -35.59 -65.08
CA ASN A 862 29.61 -35.03 -66.44
C ASN A 862 28.52 -35.40 -67.45
N ASN A 863 28.01 -34.42 -68.16
CA ASN A 863 27.82 -34.62 -69.63
C ASN A 863 27.93 -33.29 -70.40
N GLN A 864 28.78 -33.39 -71.30
CA GLN A 864 29.22 -32.71 -72.46
C GLN A 864 28.13 -31.89 -73.23
N ASP A 865 28.66 -30.85 -73.85
CA ASP A 865 28.32 -30.18 -75.16
C ASP A 865 26.99 -29.39 -75.23
N ASP A 866 27.09 -28.09 -75.31
CA ASP A 866 27.05 -27.44 -76.64
C ASP A 866 27.39 -25.92 -76.57
N LEU A 867 28.22 -25.52 -77.54
CA LEU A 867 28.61 -24.17 -77.89
C LEU A 867 27.44 -23.45 -78.60
N SER A 868 27.06 -22.27 -78.15
CA SER A 868 26.80 -21.19 -79.12
C SER A 868 26.69 -19.82 -78.40
N ALA A 869 27.45 -18.92 -78.98
CA ALA A 869 27.58 -17.49 -78.67
C ALA A 869 26.31 -16.72 -78.94
N THR A 870 26.17 -15.62 -78.18
CA THR A 870 25.90 -14.24 -78.66
C THR A 870 25.76 -13.34 -77.44
N GLN A 871 26.61 -12.44 -77.33
CA GLN A 871 26.78 -10.98 -77.29
C GLN A 871 25.60 -10.11 -76.91
N GLU A 872 25.91 -9.09 -76.08
CA GLU A 872 25.36 -7.72 -75.99
C GLU A 872 24.13 -7.57 -75.09
N ASP A 873 23.92 -6.57 -74.27
CA ASP A 873 24.56 -5.28 -73.94
C ASP A 873 24.08 -4.84 -72.53
N ALA A 874 24.93 -4.08 -71.90
CA ALA A 874 24.52 -3.18 -70.79
C ALA A 874 23.87 -1.90 -71.39
N PRO A 875 23.22 -1.00 -70.63
CA PRO A 875 23.84 -0.32 -69.49
C PRO A 875 23.19 -0.49 -68.11
#